data_154f25e4299c0a799d0ba014cdcfe3be
#
_entry.id   154f25e4299c0a799d0ba014cdcfe3be
#
_cell.length_a   1.000
_cell.length_b   1.000
_cell.length_c   1.000
_cell.angle_alpha   90.00
_cell.angle_beta   90.00
_cell.angle_gamma   90.00
#
_symmetry.space_group_name_H-M   'P 1'
#
loop_
_entity.id
_entity.type
_entity.pdbx_description
1 polymer ?
#
loop_
_entity_poly.entity_id
_entity_poly.type
_entity_poly.pdbx_seq_one_letter_code
_entity_poly.pdbx_strand_id
1 'polypeptide(L)'
;MPGEEAYGAKNMNADTYNKKFKPWYDEVKYEKQWNFKEEMVKYCRADVEVLSKAVLTFRKMFKDKLDIDPFRYVTLASLCMAIFRGCFLPEKCMIANEQNKKSSRVCKEWLLHLADPILIPEVPILVKPSTFGCEFTYYTKEQHLFTVDALDKKNKIIKEYNGCYFHGCRKCHPEGDEKYKKTMERKTLLEMSGYRVDTIWDCEWVAIKEKLPTPYKIKIEADAKTQHLHTRDALMGGRTEAFKSYLKCNEDEKIRYVDYVSLYPTVNALDDYAVGFPKYVSITPDDILNDSFIGLVKCDVKPPKDLYIPVLPDNSNGKLLFHLNDMYEKIWASVELKVALEKGYEITKIHSAVAYKRFKGLMKDYVENFIQMKIENSGIKTQTECDEVNDYHARLGFNFAGGLIKPEDTADNPGLRQVAKNCLNSLWGKFGQRCGKNEYDFFFDYNALVKQIINNDKICDYHWDIVGENCVELQYKEKEDMFIESDYISEVTAVFTTANARVRLYRMLDWLDPSQVAYCDTDSVLFIVNKNNPKHKEIQYNCQLPNGIEFGKGLGQLEDEFDGKDYIEELVVGGAKSYSYKTKYGCTKKGKIQVTQKGITLDMANDEVINFDTMKDMVMNTTQSIESKKRFQFKWDTKTKDIVTKYVSRSIKSTIKEKRNVDGFDTKPFGFQLNI
;
A
#
# COMPACT_ATOMS: atom_id res chain seq x y z
N MET A 1 -6.52 -9.48 47.16
CA MET A 1 -6.49 -9.15 45.72
C MET A 1 -7.56 -9.94 44.99
N PRO A 2 -8.06 -9.48 43.85
CA PRO A 2 -8.91 -10.28 42.95
C PRO A 2 -8.19 -11.53 42.48
N GLY A 3 -8.94 -12.57 42.08
CA GLY A 3 -8.36 -13.78 41.46
C GLY A 3 -7.70 -13.49 40.10
N GLU A 4 -6.80 -14.36 39.68
CA GLU A 4 -6.05 -14.20 38.41
C GLU A 4 -6.95 -13.92 37.19
N GLU A 5 -8.16 -14.50 37.17
CA GLU A 5 -9.12 -14.30 36.07
C GLU A 5 -9.56 -12.82 35.92
N ALA A 6 -9.64 -12.07 37.03
CA ALA A 6 -9.99 -10.64 37.01
C ALA A 6 -8.93 -9.77 36.34
N TYR A 7 -7.69 -10.25 36.28
CA TYR A 7 -6.58 -9.62 35.54
C TYR A 7 -6.52 -10.04 34.07
N GLY A 8 -7.47 -10.85 33.60
CA GLY A 8 -7.46 -11.37 32.25
C GLY A 8 -6.30 -12.34 31.98
N ALA A 9 -5.86 -13.08 32.98
CA ALA A 9 -4.70 -13.99 32.90
C ALA A 9 -4.76 -14.94 31.68
N LYS A 10 -5.93 -15.50 31.38
CA LYS A 10 -6.17 -16.35 30.22
C LYS A 10 -6.06 -15.61 28.87
N ASN A 11 -6.12 -14.29 28.87
CA ASN A 11 -5.97 -13.45 27.66
C ASN A 11 -4.52 -13.01 27.44
N MET A 12 -3.59 -13.40 28.30
CA MET A 12 -2.16 -13.19 28.14
C MET A 12 -1.56 -14.27 27.24
N ASN A 13 -0.45 -13.98 26.57
CA ASN A 13 0.35 -15.04 26.00
C ASN A 13 1.11 -15.80 27.11
N ALA A 14 1.49 -17.05 26.85
CA ALA A 14 2.13 -17.91 27.83
C ALA A 14 3.42 -17.32 28.43
N ASP A 15 4.21 -16.62 27.62
CA ASP A 15 5.46 -15.96 28.05
C ASP A 15 5.18 -14.83 29.03
N THR A 16 4.22 -13.98 28.74
CA THR A 16 3.81 -12.86 29.62
C THR A 16 3.23 -13.41 30.92
N TYR A 17 2.38 -14.45 30.83
CA TYR A 17 1.81 -15.06 32.01
C TYR A 17 2.88 -15.68 32.91
N ASN A 18 3.72 -16.55 32.36
CA ASN A 18 4.70 -17.33 33.16
C ASN A 18 5.89 -16.49 33.65
N LYS A 19 6.37 -15.56 32.83
CA LYS A 19 7.61 -14.80 33.15
C LYS A 19 7.37 -13.48 33.89
N LYS A 20 6.17 -12.88 33.74
CA LYS A 20 5.88 -11.55 34.28
C LYS A 20 4.70 -11.56 35.28
N PHE A 21 3.54 -12.04 34.82
CA PHE A 21 2.31 -11.93 35.62
C PHE A 21 2.31 -12.89 36.79
N LYS A 22 2.54 -14.19 36.56
CA LYS A 22 2.44 -15.21 37.62
C LYS A 22 3.43 -15.00 38.76
N PRO A 23 4.72 -14.72 38.53
CA PRO A 23 5.67 -14.41 39.59
C PRO A 23 5.23 -13.18 40.41
N TRP A 24 4.85 -12.09 39.71
CA TRP A 24 4.35 -10.88 40.37
C TRP A 24 3.08 -11.16 41.21
N TYR A 25 2.11 -11.88 40.63
CA TYR A 25 0.85 -12.16 41.28
C TYR A 25 1.05 -13.03 42.55
N ASP A 26 1.91 -14.04 42.49
CA ASP A 26 2.21 -14.92 43.60
C ASP A 26 2.96 -14.21 44.72
N GLU A 27 3.78 -13.20 44.42
CA GLU A 27 4.47 -12.36 45.40
C GLU A 27 3.49 -11.44 46.12
N VAL A 28 2.61 -10.76 45.36
CA VAL A 28 1.79 -9.67 45.95
C VAL A 28 0.42 -10.11 46.50
N LYS A 29 -0.10 -11.31 46.10
CA LYS A 29 -1.47 -11.74 46.42
C LYS A 29 -1.79 -11.83 47.93
N TYR A 30 -0.77 -11.96 48.77
CA TYR A 30 -0.90 -12.08 50.23
C TYR A 30 -0.46 -10.84 51.00
N GLU A 31 0.14 -9.85 50.34
CA GLU A 31 0.86 -8.78 51.02
C GLU A 31 0.02 -7.58 51.46
N LYS A 32 -1.19 -7.33 50.93
CA LYS A 32 -1.91 -6.06 51.21
C LYS A 32 -3.43 -6.15 51.19
N GLN A 33 -4.06 -5.30 52.04
CA GLN A 33 -5.41 -4.82 51.78
C GLN A 33 -5.42 -4.13 50.40
N TRP A 34 -5.97 -4.78 49.42
CA TRP A 34 -6.04 -4.27 48.04
C TRP A 34 -7.25 -3.32 47.94
N ASN A 35 -7.00 -2.07 47.54
CA ASN A 35 -8.04 -1.09 47.22
C ASN A 35 -8.05 -0.79 45.74
N PHE A 36 -9.12 -1.20 45.05
CA PHE A 36 -9.24 -1.05 43.59
C PHE A 36 -9.06 0.42 43.15
N LYS A 37 -9.69 1.37 43.83
CA LYS A 37 -9.63 2.80 43.48
C LYS A 37 -8.19 3.34 43.58
N GLU A 38 -7.48 3.00 44.61
CA GLU A 38 -6.11 3.45 44.82
C GLU A 38 -5.15 2.86 43.80
N GLU A 39 -5.27 1.57 43.54
CA GLU A 39 -4.43 0.89 42.53
C GLU A 39 -4.73 1.37 41.12
N MET A 40 -6.01 1.61 40.75
CA MET A 40 -6.38 2.21 39.46
C MET A 40 -5.83 3.62 39.28
N VAL A 41 -5.91 4.47 40.30
CA VAL A 41 -5.34 5.83 40.22
C VAL A 41 -3.82 5.77 40.05
N LYS A 42 -3.15 4.87 40.79
CA LYS A 42 -1.71 4.65 40.68
C LYS A 42 -1.30 4.18 39.30
N TYR A 43 -2.02 3.20 38.78
CA TYR A 43 -1.82 2.68 37.43
C TYR A 43 -2.01 3.77 36.37
N CYS A 44 -3.15 4.49 36.38
CA CYS A 44 -3.41 5.57 35.44
C CYS A 44 -2.35 6.69 35.52
N ARG A 45 -1.86 7.04 36.69
CA ARG A 45 -0.79 8.04 36.83
C ARG A 45 0.52 7.55 36.23
N ALA A 46 0.88 6.28 36.47
CA ALA A 46 2.08 5.66 35.89
C ALA A 46 2.01 5.61 34.36
N ASP A 47 0.86 5.22 33.82
CA ASP A 47 0.64 5.18 32.38
C ASP A 47 0.79 6.56 31.72
N VAL A 48 0.17 7.60 32.34
CA VAL A 48 0.28 8.99 31.84
C VAL A 48 1.73 9.49 31.92
N GLU A 49 2.45 9.17 32.98
CA GLU A 49 3.86 9.58 33.15
C GLU A 49 4.76 8.90 32.11
N VAL A 50 4.62 7.58 31.88
CA VAL A 50 5.36 6.81 30.89
C VAL A 50 5.05 7.32 29.50
N LEU A 51 3.77 7.51 29.17
CA LEU A 51 3.34 8.04 27.88
C LEU A 51 3.91 9.44 27.62
N SER A 52 3.83 10.34 28.62
CA SER A 52 4.34 11.71 28.51
C SER A 52 5.85 11.73 28.22
N LYS A 53 6.63 10.94 28.95
CA LYS A 53 8.08 10.81 28.72
C LYS A 53 8.39 10.26 27.35
N ALA A 54 7.69 9.21 26.93
CA ALA A 54 7.89 8.59 25.62
C ALA A 54 7.57 9.55 24.46
N VAL A 55 6.44 10.25 24.55
CA VAL A 55 5.97 11.20 23.52
C VAL A 55 6.88 12.43 23.43
N LEU A 56 7.36 12.97 24.58
CA LEU A 56 8.30 14.09 24.58
C LEU A 56 9.68 13.68 24.03
N THR A 57 10.15 12.47 24.34
CA THR A 57 11.39 11.91 23.76
C THR A 57 11.27 11.76 22.24
N PHE A 58 10.15 11.21 21.78
CA PHE A 58 9.82 11.09 20.35
C PHE A 58 9.80 12.47 19.66
N ARG A 59 9.16 13.47 20.28
CA ARG A 59 9.14 14.85 19.77
C ARG A 59 10.53 15.43 19.63
N LYS A 60 11.34 15.32 20.70
CA LYS A 60 12.70 15.83 20.72
C LYS A 60 13.55 15.24 19.61
N MET A 61 13.50 13.91 19.45
CA MET A 61 14.27 13.20 18.42
C MET A 61 14.02 13.74 16.99
N PHE A 62 12.77 13.95 16.60
CA PHE A 62 12.46 14.48 15.26
C PHE A 62 12.81 15.96 15.11
N LYS A 63 12.64 16.76 16.17
CA LYS A 63 13.06 18.17 16.15
C LYS A 63 14.57 18.33 16.05
N ASP A 64 15.32 17.56 16.82
CA ASP A 64 16.77 17.68 16.87
C ASP A 64 17.44 17.16 15.57
N LYS A 65 16.94 16.08 15.00
CA LYS A 65 17.55 15.46 13.80
C LYS A 65 17.05 16.04 12.47
N LEU A 66 15.79 16.46 12.38
CA LEU A 66 15.15 16.78 11.10
C LEU A 66 14.43 18.16 11.12
N ASP A 67 14.50 18.88 12.24
CA ASP A 67 13.79 20.16 12.46
C ASP A 67 12.27 20.11 12.18
N ILE A 68 11.65 18.94 12.42
CA ILE A 68 10.22 18.72 12.21
C ILE A 68 9.55 18.42 13.56
N ASP A 69 8.48 19.17 13.89
CA ASP A 69 7.66 18.87 15.08
C ASP A 69 6.62 17.79 14.73
N PRO A 70 6.78 16.54 15.23
CA PRO A 70 5.87 15.45 14.93
C PRO A 70 4.44 15.69 15.43
N PHE A 71 4.23 16.60 16.39
CA PHE A 71 2.89 16.91 16.94
C PHE A 71 2.00 17.69 15.96
N ARG A 72 2.54 18.14 14.86
CA ARG A 72 1.76 18.73 13.75
C ARG A 72 1.03 17.68 12.91
N TYR A 73 1.30 16.39 13.14
CA TYR A 73 0.80 15.29 12.33
C TYR A 73 0.05 14.27 13.19
N VAL A 74 -1.16 13.92 12.78
CA VAL A 74 -2.03 13.00 13.54
C VAL A 74 -1.52 11.56 13.47
N THR A 75 -0.83 11.17 12.41
CA THR A 75 -0.34 9.80 12.23
C THR A 75 1.14 9.78 11.85
N LEU A 76 1.84 8.71 12.21
CA LEU A 76 3.23 8.48 11.81
C LEU A 76 3.39 8.52 10.29
N ALA A 77 2.45 7.96 9.53
CA ALA A 77 2.50 7.97 8.07
C ALA A 77 2.42 9.40 7.48
N SER A 78 1.64 10.29 8.10
CA SER A 78 1.60 11.71 7.71
C SER A 78 2.91 12.44 8.05
N LEU A 79 3.50 12.14 9.20
CA LEU A 79 4.83 12.64 9.57
C LEU A 79 5.89 12.16 8.58
N CYS A 80 5.92 10.86 8.25
CA CYS A 80 6.86 10.29 7.27
C CYS A 80 6.75 10.97 5.89
N MET A 81 5.52 11.25 5.44
CA MET A 81 5.29 11.96 4.19
C MET A 81 5.83 13.41 4.25
N ALA A 82 5.61 14.12 5.35
CA ALA A 82 6.13 15.46 5.53
C ALA A 82 7.67 15.48 5.57
N ILE A 83 8.29 14.53 6.26
CA ILE A 83 9.75 14.35 6.29
C ILE A 83 10.28 14.08 4.87
N PHE A 84 9.67 13.12 4.15
CA PHE A 84 10.11 12.81 2.79
C PHE A 84 10.03 14.04 1.88
N ARG A 85 8.91 14.75 1.88
CA ARG A 85 8.72 15.92 1.01
C ARG A 85 9.55 17.12 1.41
N GLY A 86 9.77 17.34 2.70
CA GLY A 86 10.51 18.49 3.20
C GLY A 86 12.03 18.31 3.18
N CYS A 87 12.52 17.08 3.38
CA CYS A 87 13.95 16.83 3.59
C CYS A 87 14.58 15.94 2.52
N PHE A 88 13.82 15.03 1.90
CA PHE A 88 14.39 13.94 1.09
C PHE A 88 13.79 13.81 -0.32
N LEU A 89 12.84 14.65 -0.71
CA LEU A 89 12.36 14.66 -2.09
C LEU A 89 13.47 15.12 -3.02
N PRO A 90 13.89 14.30 -4.01
CA PRO A 90 14.98 14.67 -4.89
C PRO A 90 14.70 15.96 -5.67
N GLU A 91 15.74 16.78 -5.87
CA GLU A 91 15.64 18.00 -6.69
C GLU A 91 15.12 17.67 -8.10
N LYS A 92 14.28 18.55 -8.63
CA LYS A 92 13.67 18.40 -9.97
C LYS A 92 12.83 17.12 -10.14
N CYS A 93 12.49 16.43 -9.04
CA CYS A 93 11.55 15.33 -9.04
C CYS A 93 10.15 15.85 -8.72
N MET A 94 9.19 15.56 -9.59
CA MET A 94 7.79 15.88 -9.37
C MET A 94 7.03 14.58 -9.16
N ILE A 95 6.37 14.45 -8.02
CA ILE A 95 5.40 13.40 -7.75
C ILE A 95 4.04 14.00 -8.05
N ALA A 96 3.44 13.63 -9.20
CA ALA A 96 2.15 14.14 -9.61
C ALA A 96 1.02 13.41 -8.91
N ASN A 97 -0.01 14.16 -8.51
CA ASN A 97 -1.31 13.60 -8.20
C ASN A 97 -2.12 13.56 -9.50
N GLU A 98 -2.46 12.36 -9.96
CA GLU A 98 -3.13 12.15 -11.25
C GLU A 98 -4.64 12.40 -11.18
N GLN A 99 -5.23 12.30 -10.01
CA GLN A 99 -6.68 12.34 -9.84
C GLN A 99 -7.26 13.75 -9.94
N ASN A 100 -6.46 14.78 -9.63
CA ASN A 100 -6.88 16.18 -9.77
C ASN A 100 -6.97 16.68 -11.23
N LYS A 101 -6.77 15.80 -12.22
CA LYS A 101 -6.68 16.15 -13.64
C LYS A 101 -7.61 15.31 -14.52
N LYS A 102 -8.73 14.89 -13.99
CA LYS A 102 -9.73 14.20 -14.80
C LYS A 102 -10.43 15.22 -15.68
N SER A 103 -10.03 15.32 -16.96
CA SER A 103 -10.98 15.81 -17.94
C SER A 103 -12.21 14.92 -17.91
N SER A 104 -13.40 15.52 -17.88
CA SER A 104 -14.65 14.76 -17.81
C SER A 104 -14.73 13.79 -19.00
N ARG A 105 -15.43 12.64 -18.83
CA ARG A 105 -15.68 11.73 -19.95
C ARG A 105 -16.24 12.47 -21.16
N VAL A 106 -17.08 13.45 -20.92
CA VAL A 106 -17.72 14.25 -21.97
C VAL A 106 -16.71 15.16 -22.68
N CYS A 107 -15.73 15.72 -21.96
CA CYS A 107 -14.61 16.44 -22.56
C CYS A 107 -13.80 15.52 -23.49
N LYS A 108 -13.52 14.28 -23.06
CA LYS A 108 -12.82 13.29 -23.90
C LYS A 108 -13.60 12.91 -25.14
N GLU A 109 -14.92 12.75 -25.03
CA GLU A 109 -15.80 12.52 -26.18
C GLU A 109 -15.67 13.66 -27.21
N TRP A 110 -15.66 14.91 -26.74
CA TRP A 110 -15.46 16.07 -27.60
C TRP A 110 -14.07 16.08 -28.23
N LEU A 111 -13.01 15.85 -27.46
CA LEU A 111 -11.63 15.82 -27.98
C LEU A 111 -11.45 14.71 -29.04
N LEU A 112 -12.04 13.54 -28.81
CA LEU A 112 -12.06 12.45 -29.79
C LEU A 112 -12.86 12.82 -31.05
N HIS A 113 -13.94 13.59 -30.92
CA HIS A 113 -14.70 14.09 -32.05
C HIS A 113 -13.88 15.06 -32.90
N LEU A 114 -13.02 15.87 -32.30
CA LEU A 114 -12.14 16.77 -33.05
C LEU A 114 -11.16 15.99 -33.92
N ALA A 115 -10.86 14.72 -33.59
CA ALA A 115 -9.99 13.78 -34.34
C ALA A 115 -8.65 14.40 -34.78
N ASP A 116 -8.09 15.32 -34.01
CA ASP A 116 -6.86 16.02 -34.32
C ASP A 116 -5.66 15.34 -33.63
N PRO A 117 -4.80 14.64 -34.38
CA PRO A 117 -3.66 13.90 -33.82
C PRO A 117 -2.55 14.82 -33.24
N ILE A 118 -2.63 16.12 -33.48
CA ILE A 118 -1.65 17.09 -33.01
C ILE A 118 -1.97 17.55 -31.56
N LEU A 119 -3.21 17.32 -31.10
CA LEU A 119 -3.62 17.73 -29.76
C LEU A 119 -2.99 16.86 -28.68
N ILE A 120 -2.32 17.48 -27.74
CA ILE A 120 -1.79 16.85 -26.53
C ILE A 120 -2.79 17.11 -25.40
N PRO A 121 -3.42 16.08 -24.81
CA PRO A 121 -4.39 16.26 -23.75
C PRO A 121 -3.73 16.64 -22.40
N GLU A 122 -4.46 17.34 -21.56
CA GLU A 122 -4.14 17.65 -20.16
C GLU A 122 -2.74 18.25 -19.95
N VAL A 123 -2.42 19.33 -20.66
CA VAL A 123 -1.09 19.96 -20.62
C VAL A 123 -1.04 21.08 -19.58
N PRO A 124 -0.05 21.05 -18.67
CA PRO A 124 0.19 22.17 -17.76
C PRO A 124 0.84 23.35 -18.51
N ILE A 125 0.29 24.52 -18.34
CA ILE A 125 0.78 25.78 -18.91
C ILE A 125 1.14 26.74 -17.79
N LEU A 126 2.40 27.18 -17.80
CA LEU A 126 2.88 28.18 -16.85
C LEU A 126 2.56 29.60 -17.38
N VAL A 127 1.73 30.32 -16.66
CA VAL A 127 1.38 31.71 -16.94
C VAL A 127 2.30 32.62 -16.14
N LYS A 128 3.07 33.46 -16.83
CA LYS A 128 4.04 34.35 -16.20
C LYS A 128 3.42 35.74 -15.93
N PRO A 129 3.59 36.30 -14.73
CA PRO A 129 3.03 37.61 -14.35
C PRO A 129 3.51 38.79 -15.25
N SER A 130 4.70 38.69 -15.81
CA SER A 130 5.27 39.72 -16.70
C SER A 130 4.50 39.89 -18.03
N THR A 131 3.52 39.04 -18.30
CA THR A 131 2.67 39.10 -19.51
C THR A 131 1.42 39.95 -19.28
N PHE A 132 1.16 40.45 -18.05
CA PHE A 132 -0.05 41.16 -17.69
C PHE A 132 0.17 42.67 -17.67
N GLY A 133 -0.67 43.40 -18.39
CA GLY A 133 -0.78 44.84 -18.29
C GLY A 133 -1.44 45.28 -16.97
N CYS A 134 -1.28 46.54 -16.62
CA CYS A 134 -1.54 47.13 -15.30
C CYS A 134 -2.97 47.06 -14.73
N GLU A 135 -3.94 46.52 -15.43
CA GLU A 135 -5.35 46.44 -14.95
C GLU A 135 -5.71 45.22 -14.10
N PHE A 136 -4.84 44.21 -14.04
CA PHE A 136 -5.06 42.97 -13.24
C PHE A 136 -4.20 42.95 -11.97
N THR A 137 -4.47 43.87 -11.06
CA THR A 137 -3.69 44.05 -9.81
C THR A 137 -3.80 42.94 -8.78
N TYR A 138 -4.71 41.98 -8.93
CA TYR A 138 -4.94 40.91 -7.95
C TYR A 138 -4.04 39.68 -8.13
N TYR A 139 -3.30 39.52 -9.23
CA TYR A 139 -2.50 38.33 -9.54
C TYR A 139 -1.00 38.60 -9.74
N THR A 140 -0.47 39.70 -9.22
CA THR A 140 0.77 40.32 -9.68
C THR A 140 2.08 39.78 -9.12
N LYS A 141 2.12 38.69 -8.33
CA LYS A 141 3.40 38.20 -7.77
C LYS A 141 3.69 36.72 -7.91
N GLU A 142 2.74 35.87 -8.30
CA GLU A 142 2.93 34.43 -8.35
C GLU A 142 2.76 33.87 -9.78
N GLN A 143 3.64 32.95 -10.15
CA GLN A 143 3.48 32.18 -11.38
C GLN A 143 2.30 31.21 -11.21
N HIS A 144 1.31 31.26 -12.09
CA HIS A 144 0.16 30.36 -12.05
C HIS A 144 0.34 29.22 -13.04
N LEU A 145 0.18 27.99 -12.55
CA LEU A 145 0.16 26.79 -13.36
C LEU A 145 -1.29 26.41 -13.67
N PHE A 146 -1.70 26.56 -14.93
CA PHE A 146 -3.00 26.07 -15.40
C PHE A 146 -2.86 24.74 -16.13
N THR A 147 -3.73 23.79 -15.83
CA THR A 147 -3.88 22.60 -16.66
C THR A 147 -4.97 22.87 -17.69
N VAL A 148 -4.70 22.63 -18.96
CA VAL A 148 -5.64 22.81 -20.07
C VAL A 148 -6.06 21.46 -20.61
N ASP A 149 -7.30 21.35 -21.12
CA ASP A 149 -7.84 20.07 -21.58
C ASP A 149 -7.08 19.50 -22.77
N ALA A 150 -6.69 20.34 -23.74
CA ALA A 150 -5.76 19.94 -24.79
C ALA A 150 -4.98 21.11 -25.38
N LEU A 151 -3.79 20.82 -25.92
CA LEU A 151 -2.89 21.80 -26.53
C LEU A 151 -2.35 21.32 -27.88
N ASP A 152 -2.55 22.11 -28.91
CA ASP A 152 -1.75 22.09 -30.11
C ASP A 152 -0.50 22.98 -29.94
N LYS A 153 0.63 22.35 -29.64
CA LYS A 153 1.90 23.08 -29.43
C LYS A 153 2.40 23.80 -30.68
N LYS A 154 2.17 23.22 -31.87
CA LYS A 154 2.68 23.77 -33.13
C LYS A 154 1.99 25.07 -33.46
N ASN A 155 0.68 25.14 -33.30
CA ASN A 155 -0.13 26.30 -33.61
C ASN A 155 -0.45 27.16 -32.40
N LYS A 156 0.00 26.77 -31.19
CA LYS A 156 -0.29 27.44 -29.91
C LYS A 156 -1.81 27.58 -29.67
N ILE A 157 -2.57 26.52 -29.91
CA ILE A 157 -4.02 26.51 -29.70
C ILE A 157 -4.34 25.63 -28.50
N ILE A 158 -5.02 26.22 -27.53
CA ILE A 158 -5.58 25.53 -26.38
C ILE A 158 -7.04 25.18 -26.69
N LYS A 159 -7.47 23.98 -26.28
CA LYS A 159 -8.85 23.54 -26.30
C LYS A 159 -9.32 23.39 -24.85
N GLU A 160 -10.44 24.05 -24.51
CA GLU A 160 -11.05 24.03 -23.17
C GLU A 160 -12.51 23.63 -23.24
N TYR A 161 -12.91 22.62 -22.45
CA TYR A 161 -14.29 22.17 -22.32
C TYR A 161 -14.91 22.73 -21.03
N ASN A 162 -15.94 23.54 -21.17
CA ASN A 162 -16.58 24.22 -20.05
C ASN A 162 -17.88 23.51 -19.65
N GLY A 163 -17.86 22.73 -18.56
CA GLY A 163 -19.08 22.21 -17.94
C GLY A 163 -20.00 23.36 -17.49
N CYS A 164 -21.25 23.35 -17.94
CA CYS A 164 -22.14 24.51 -17.76
C CYS A 164 -22.31 24.94 -16.29
N TYR A 165 -22.47 23.98 -15.38
CA TYR A 165 -22.62 24.28 -13.95
C TYR A 165 -21.32 24.82 -13.32
N PHE A 166 -20.18 24.22 -13.67
CA PHE A 166 -18.89 24.52 -13.05
C PHE A 166 -18.31 25.85 -13.50
N HIS A 167 -18.54 26.18 -14.76
CA HIS A 167 -17.98 27.35 -15.42
C HIS A 167 -18.98 28.51 -15.57
N GLY A 168 -20.22 28.34 -15.06
CA GLY A 168 -21.24 29.40 -15.03
C GLY A 168 -21.77 29.76 -16.40
N CYS A 169 -22.16 28.78 -17.22
CA CYS A 169 -22.76 29.03 -18.54
C CYS A 169 -23.99 29.95 -18.43
N ARG A 170 -23.95 31.12 -19.01
CA ARG A 170 -25.03 32.10 -18.94
C ARG A 170 -26.37 31.61 -19.56
N LYS A 171 -26.30 30.63 -20.48
CA LYS A 171 -27.47 30.02 -21.09
C LYS A 171 -28.16 29.04 -20.14
N CYS A 172 -27.40 28.23 -19.41
CA CYS A 172 -27.95 27.16 -18.56
C CYS A 172 -28.03 27.56 -17.09
N HIS A 173 -27.18 28.50 -16.63
CA HIS A 173 -27.04 28.94 -15.25
C HIS A 173 -26.85 30.45 -15.20
N PRO A 174 -27.91 31.24 -15.45
CA PRO A 174 -27.83 32.72 -15.46
C PRO A 174 -27.42 33.31 -14.12
N GLU A 175 -27.64 32.60 -13.02
CA GLU A 175 -27.20 32.93 -11.66
C GLU A 175 -25.70 32.75 -11.41
N GLY A 176 -24.99 32.08 -12.31
CA GLY A 176 -23.57 31.71 -12.17
C GLY A 176 -22.59 32.81 -12.60
N ASP A 177 -22.91 34.11 -12.49
CA ASP A 177 -22.14 35.20 -13.04
C ASP A 177 -20.68 35.27 -12.51
N GLU A 178 -20.45 34.95 -11.23
CA GLU A 178 -19.11 34.90 -10.66
C GLU A 178 -18.25 33.77 -11.26
N LYS A 179 -18.84 32.59 -11.45
CA LYS A 179 -18.17 31.44 -12.09
C LYS A 179 -17.84 31.75 -13.55
N TYR A 180 -18.77 32.40 -14.26
CA TYR A 180 -18.54 32.84 -15.63
C TYR A 180 -17.39 33.84 -15.72
N LYS A 181 -17.35 34.84 -14.83
CA LYS A 181 -16.24 35.82 -14.78
C LYS A 181 -14.90 35.14 -14.58
N LYS A 182 -14.79 34.25 -13.61
CA LYS A 182 -13.55 33.46 -13.37
C LYS A 182 -13.12 32.62 -14.59
N THR A 183 -14.09 32.04 -15.31
CA THR A 183 -13.82 31.27 -16.53
C THR A 183 -13.29 32.18 -17.65
N MET A 184 -13.88 33.36 -17.81
CA MET A 184 -13.42 34.33 -18.81
C MET A 184 -12.07 34.93 -18.43
N GLU A 185 -11.82 35.24 -17.17
CA GLU A 185 -10.52 35.68 -16.66
C GLU A 185 -9.44 34.66 -16.97
N ARG A 186 -9.71 33.36 -16.67
CA ARG A 186 -8.79 32.26 -17.00
C ARG A 186 -8.49 32.22 -18.51
N LYS A 187 -9.52 32.32 -19.36
CA LYS A 187 -9.36 32.37 -20.81
C LYS A 187 -8.47 33.53 -21.22
N THR A 188 -8.76 34.74 -20.73
CA THR A 188 -7.98 35.93 -21.00
C THR A 188 -6.50 35.79 -20.61
N LEU A 189 -6.24 35.18 -19.43
CA LEU A 189 -4.87 34.96 -18.95
C LEU A 189 -4.08 34.02 -19.89
N LEU A 190 -4.73 32.96 -20.39
CA LEU A 190 -4.14 32.02 -21.33
C LEU A 190 -3.88 32.70 -22.69
N GLU A 191 -4.82 33.54 -23.17
CA GLU A 191 -4.67 34.29 -24.41
C GLU A 191 -3.52 35.36 -24.31
N MET A 192 -3.41 36.06 -23.18
CA MET A 192 -2.33 36.97 -22.90
C MET A 192 -0.98 36.26 -22.83
N SER A 193 -0.94 34.99 -22.54
CA SER A 193 0.28 34.15 -22.56
C SER A 193 0.67 33.69 -23.97
N GLY A 194 -0.01 34.16 -25.00
CA GLY A 194 0.32 33.93 -26.40
C GLY A 194 -0.30 32.68 -27.01
N TYR A 195 -1.38 32.20 -26.42
CA TYR A 195 -2.18 31.07 -26.94
C TYR A 195 -3.51 31.56 -27.55
N ARG A 196 -4.00 30.89 -28.57
CA ARG A 196 -5.41 30.97 -28.97
C ARG A 196 -6.20 29.97 -28.12
N VAL A 197 -7.30 30.39 -27.51
CA VAL A 197 -8.10 29.54 -26.65
C VAL A 197 -9.47 29.29 -27.30
N ASP A 198 -9.65 28.08 -27.82
CA ASP A 198 -10.91 27.61 -28.39
C ASP A 198 -11.69 26.89 -27.26
N THR A 199 -12.89 27.38 -26.97
CA THR A 199 -13.73 26.85 -25.88
C THR A 199 -15.02 26.27 -26.44
N ILE A 200 -15.57 25.24 -25.76
CA ILE A 200 -16.91 24.75 -25.99
C ILE A 200 -17.64 24.61 -24.65
N TRP A 201 -18.94 24.88 -24.64
CA TRP A 201 -19.78 24.64 -23.47
C TRP A 201 -20.43 23.27 -23.56
N ASP A 202 -20.69 22.65 -22.40
CA ASP A 202 -21.36 21.34 -22.30
C ASP A 202 -22.67 21.29 -23.10
N CYS A 203 -23.51 22.31 -22.98
CA CYS A 203 -24.78 22.41 -23.73
C CYS A 203 -24.59 22.53 -25.26
N GLU A 204 -23.47 23.12 -25.70
CA GLU A 204 -23.13 23.20 -27.14
C GLU A 204 -22.68 21.83 -27.65
N TRP A 205 -21.84 21.14 -26.87
CA TRP A 205 -21.40 19.79 -27.21
C TRP A 205 -22.57 18.82 -27.27
N VAL A 206 -23.48 18.84 -26.28
CA VAL A 206 -24.68 18.02 -26.27
C VAL A 206 -25.50 18.23 -27.55
N ALA A 207 -25.70 19.49 -27.95
CA ALA A 207 -26.45 19.82 -29.17
C ALA A 207 -25.75 19.34 -30.47
N ILE A 208 -24.42 19.35 -30.49
CA ILE A 208 -23.64 18.78 -31.60
C ILE A 208 -23.77 17.25 -31.59
N LYS A 209 -23.56 16.65 -30.42
CA LYS A 209 -23.57 15.19 -30.24
C LYS A 209 -24.92 14.58 -30.63
N GLU A 210 -26.05 15.26 -30.33
CA GLU A 210 -27.38 14.80 -30.70
C GLU A 210 -27.55 14.62 -32.22
N LYS A 211 -26.88 15.43 -33.01
CA LYS A 211 -26.94 15.39 -34.48
C LYS A 211 -26.00 14.33 -35.11
N LEU A 212 -25.10 13.72 -34.34
CA LEU A 212 -24.20 12.71 -34.85
C LEU A 212 -24.91 11.36 -35.11
N PRO A 213 -24.45 10.56 -36.08
CA PRO A 213 -24.97 9.22 -36.32
C PRO A 213 -24.84 8.31 -35.08
N THR A 214 -25.86 7.52 -34.79
CA THR A 214 -25.90 6.64 -33.60
C THR A 214 -24.69 5.71 -33.50
N PRO A 215 -24.23 5.02 -34.57
CA PRO A 215 -23.03 4.18 -34.48
C PRO A 215 -21.76 4.95 -34.08
N TYR A 216 -21.64 6.20 -34.55
CA TYR A 216 -20.51 7.06 -34.23
C TYR A 216 -20.56 7.55 -32.78
N LYS A 217 -21.75 7.88 -32.25
CA LYS A 217 -21.93 8.20 -30.82
C LYS A 217 -21.49 7.06 -29.93
N ILE A 218 -21.96 5.85 -30.21
CA ILE A 218 -21.61 4.64 -29.46
C ILE A 218 -20.09 4.43 -29.48
N LYS A 219 -19.47 4.60 -30.67
CA LYS A 219 -18.00 4.45 -30.79
C LYS A 219 -17.25 5.48 -29.95
N ILE A 220 -17.57 6.78 -30.06
CA ILE A 220 -16.89 7.84 -29.28
C ILE A 220 -17.07 7.61 -27.78
N GLU A 221 -18.26 7.24 -27.33
CA GLU A 221 -18.56 6.96 -25.92
C GLU A 221 -17.75 5.75 -25.41
N ALA A 222 -17.65 4.71 -26.23
CA ALA A 222 -16.84 3.53 -25.93
C ALA A 222 -15.34 3.89 -25.89
N ASP A 223 -14.84 4.63 -26.87
CA ASP A 223 -13.45 5.07 -26.96
C ASP A 223 -13.08 6.00 -25.78
N ALA A 224 -13.96 6.95 -25.42
CA ALA A 224 -13.76 7.82 -24.27
C ALA A 224 -13.74 7.06 -22.95
N LYS A 225 -14.53 5.99 -22.83
CA LYS A 225 -14.55 5.10 -21.68
C LYS A 225 -13.29 4.22 -21.58
N THR A 226 -12.84 3.70 -22.73
CA THR A 226 -11.66 2.80 -22.78
C THR A 226 -10.34 3.54 -22.60
N GLN A 227 -10.25 4.81 -22.98
CA GLN A 227 -9.06 5.62 -22.78
C GLN A 227 -8.81 6.00 -21.31
N HIS A 228 -9.81 5.81 -20.43
CA HIS A 228 -9.62 6.11 -19.03
C HIS A 228 -8.90 4.98 -18.30
N LEU A 229 -7.63 5.25 -17.94
CA LEU A 229 -6.82 4.37 -17.11
C LEU A 229 -6.95 4.84 -15.65
N HIS A 230 -7.59 4.03 -14.82
CA HIS A 230 -7.65 4.28 -13.39
C HIS A 230 -6.40 3.70 -12.71
N THR A 231 -5.49 4.55 -12.28
CA THR A 231 -4.23 4.16 -11.62
C THR A 231 -4.48 3.26 -10.41
N ARG A 232 -5.56 3.52 -9.68
CA ARG A 232 -5.98 2.73 -8.51
C ARG A 232 -6.22 1.25 -8.83
N ASP A 233 -6.66 0.90 -10.03
CA ASP A 233 -6.93 -0.48 -10.42
C ASP A 233 -5.63 -1.31 -10.56
N ALA A 234 -4.49 -0.64 -10.74
CA ALA A 234 -3.17 -1.25 -10.73
C ALA A 234 -2.60 -1.42 -9.30
N LEU A 235 -3.20 -0.78 -8.27
CA LEU A 235 -2.71 -0.84 -6.90
C LEU A 235 -3.15 -2.14 -6.23
N MET A 236 -2.27 -3.12 -6.24
CA MET A 236 -2.47 -4.44 -5.67
C MET A 236 -1.47 -4.69 -4.54
N GLY A 237 -1.87 -5.47 -3.53
CA GLY A 237 -1.03 -5.80 -2.37
C GLY A 237 0.09 -6.81 -2.66
N GLY A 238 0.81 -7.18 -1.62
CA GLY A 238 1.84 -8.22 -1.69
C GLY A 238 1.26 -9.61 -1.95
N ARG A 239 2.06 -10.47 -2.58
CA ARG A 239 1.67 -11.84 -2.90
C ARG A 239 1.63 -12.70 -1.63
N THR A 240 0.54 -13.44 -1.42
CA THR A 240 0.42 -14.43 -0.34
C THR A 240 -0.31 -15.66 -0.89
N GLU A 241 0.38 -16.79 -0.96
CA GLU A 241 -0.14 -18.03 -1.53
C GLU A 241 0.38 -19.28 -0.81
N ALA A 242 -0.49 -20.31 -0.75
CA ALA A 242 -0.17 -21.65 -0.29
C ALA A 242 0.03 -22.55 -1.51
N PHE A 243 1.25 -23.00 -1.75
CA PHE A 243 1.56 -23.96 -2.82
C PHE A 243 1.38 -25.40 -2.35
N LYS A 244 1.60 -25.64 -1.05
CA LYS A 244 1.34 -26.90 -0.37
C LYS A 244 0.51 -26.65 0.88
N SER A 245 -0.46 -27.52 1.14
CA SER A 245 -1.33 -27.43 2.33
C SER A 245 -0.74 -28.15 3.55
N TYR A 246 0.06 -29.18 3.30
CA TYR A 246 0.74 -29.96 4.34
C TYR A 246 2.08 -30.51 3.83
N LEU A 247 3.08 -30.44 4.67
CA LEU A 247 4.40 -31.02 4.45
C LEU A 247 4.94 -31.64 5.75
N LYS A 248 5.54 -32.81 5.65
CA LYS A 248 6.31 -33.44 6.72
C LYS A 248 7.62 -33.96 6.14
N CYS A 249 8.74 -33.47 6.68
CA CYS A 249 10.08 -33.85 6.24
C CYS A 249 10.42 -35.28 6.64
N ASN A 250 11.11 -35.99 5.75
CA ASN A 250 11.85 -37.18 6.07
C ASN A 250 13.30 -36.82 6.51
N GLU A 251 14.17 -37.81 6.71
CA GLU A 251 15.54 -37.62 7.18
C GLU A 251 16.44 -36.84 6.20
N ASP A 252 16.07 -36.85 4.92
CA ASP A 252 16.82 -36.20 3.85
C ASP A 252 16.26 -34.82 3.50
N GLU A 253 15.23 -34.40 4.20
CA GLU A 253 14.47 -33.17 3.91
C GLU A 253 14.51 -32.17 5.06
N LYS A 254 14.44 -30.90 4.70
CA LYS A 254 14.24 -29.79 5.61
C LYS A 254 13.43 -28.69 4.93
N ILE A 255 12.55 -28.02 5.66
CA ILE A 255 11.85 -26.82 5.17
C ILE A 255 12.59 -25.60 5.69
N ARG A 256 12.99 -24.75 4.77
CA ARG A 256 13.67 -23.46 5.05
C ARG A 256 12.62 -22.35 5.08
N TYR A 257 12.86 -21.39 5.94
CA TYR A 257 12.07 -20.17 6.04
C TYR A 257 12.97 -18.97 5.90
N VAL A 258 12.81 -18.24 4.79
CA VAL A 258 13.56 -17.03 4.49
C VAL A 258 12.65 -15.82 4.35
N ASP A 259 13.15 -14.67 4.75
CA ASP A 259 12.45 -13.39 4.71
C ASP A 259 13.34 -12.30 4.11
N TYR A 260 12.77 -11.42 3.29
CA TYR A 260 13.49 -10.25 2.80
C TYR A 260 13.64 -9.21 3.90
N VAL A 261 14.87 -8.87 4.23
CA VAL A 261 15.14 -7.78 5.17
C VAL A 261 14.62 -6.47 4.62
N SER A 262 13.47 -6.03 5.16
CA SER A 262 12.83 -4.75 4.80
C SER A 262 12.54 -4.60 3.29
N LEU A 263 11.79 -5.52 2.68
CA LEU A 263 11.50 -5.55 1.23
C LEU A 263 10.97 -4.22 0.68
N TYR A 264 9.94 -3.62 1.28
CA TYR A 264 9.39 -2.34 0.80
C TYR A 264 10.39 -1.19 0.88
N PRO A 265 11.14 -0.97 1.99
CA PRO A 265 12.25 -0.02 2.01
C PRO A 265 13.31 -0.28 0.94
N THR A 266 13.61 -1.57 0.65
CA THR A 266 14.56 -1.94 -0.39
C THR A 266 14.13 -1.44 -1.77
N VAL A 267 12.89 -1.73 -2.17
CA VAL A 267 12.39 -1.28 -3.48
C VAL A 267 12.31 0.25 -3.53
N ASN A 268 11.94 0.89 -2.42
CA ASN A 268 11.88 2.35 -2.32
C ASN A 268 13.26 3.01 -2.54
N ALA A 269 14.33 2.35 -2.11
CA ALA A 269 15.67 2.88 -2.21
C ALA A 269 16.41 2.51 -3.51
N LEU A 270 16.10 1.37 -4.12
CA LEU A 270 16.96 0.78 -5.16
C LEU A 270 16.28 0.63 -6.53
N ASP A 271 14.97 0.58 -6.60
CA ASP A 271 14.24 0.25 -7.83
C ASP A 271 13.76 1.49 -8.59
N ASP A 272 13.29 1.26 -9.81
CA ASP A 272 12.78 2.30 -10.69
C ASP A 272 11.35 2.70 -10.32
N TYR A 273 11.10 4.00 -10.36
CA TYR A 273 9.81 4.63 -10.13
C TYR A 273 9.36 5.47 -11.31
N ALA A 274 8.07 5.52 -11.51
CA ALA A 274 7.40 6.41 -12.45
C ALA A 274 7.12 7.76 -11.76
N VAL A 275 7.69 8.85 -12.26
CA VAL A 275 7.56 10.19 -11.70
C VAL A 275 7.21 11.22 -12.78
N GLY A 276 6.74 12.38 -12.37
CA GLY A 276 6.37 13.48 -13.27
C GLY A 276 4.95 13.34 -13.80
N PHE A 277 4.64 14.09 -14.85
CA PHE A 277 3.30 14.10 -15.44
C PHE A 277 3.07 12.87 -16.35
N PRO A 278 1.90 12.22 -16.25
CA PRO A 278 1.50 11.16 -17.14
C PRO A 278 1.37 11.65 -18.59
N LYS A 279 1.76 10.78 -19.53
CA LYS A 279 1.56 11.01 -20.98
C LYS A 279 0.97 9.78 -21.61
N TYR A 280 -0.18 9.91 -22.25
CA TYR A 280 -0.72 8.83 -23.05
C TYR A 280 0.16 8.61 -24.28
N VAL A 281 0.53 7.37 -24.53
CA VAL A 281 1.43 6.96 -25.62
C VAL A 281 0.94 5.69 -26.26
N SER A 282 1.28 5.49 -27.54
CA SER A 282 1.16 4.19 -28.18
C SER A 282 2.47 3.43 -27.98
N ILE A 283 2.38 2.20 -27.53
CA ILE A 283 3.52 1.33 -27.26
C ILE A 283 3.26 -0.07 -27.85
N THR A 284 4.32 -0.82 -27.97
CA THR A 284 4.32 -2.24 -28.34
C THR A 284 4.78 -3.10 -27.15
N PRO A 285 4.54 -4.41 -27.15
CA PRO A 285 5.12 -5.30 -26.14
C PRO A 285 6.65 -5.23 -26.07
N ASP A 286 7.32 -4.97 -27.20
CA ASP A 286 8.78 -4.83 -27.27
C ASP A 286 9.28 -3.59 -26.49
N ASP A 287 8.54 -2.51 -26.45
CA ASP A 287 8.89 -1.32 -25.66
C ASP A 287 8.94 -1.64 -24.16
N ILE A 288 8.07 -2.56 -23.71
CA ILE A 288 8.06 -3.04 -22.31
C ILE A 288 9.24 -4.00 -22.10
N LEU A 289 9.44 -4.95 -23.00
CA LEU A 289 10.46 -5.98 -22.87
C LEU A 289 11.88 -5.38 -22.91
N ASN A 290 12.12 -4.41 -23.80
CA ASN A 290 13.39 -3.71 -23.96
C ASN A 290 13.61 -2.60 -22.93
N ASP A 291 12.66 -2.42 -21.98
CA ASP A 291 12.76 -1.43 -20.89
C ASP A 291 12.83 0.04 -21.36
N SER A 292 12.37 0.33 -22.59
CA SER A 292 12.29 1.68 -23.14
C SER A 292 11.08 2.47 -22.62
N PHE A 293 10.09 1.77 -22.03
CA PHE A 293 8.88 2.33 -21.46
C PHE A 293 8.83 2.12 -19.94
N ILE A 294 8.42 3.15 -19.19
CA ILE A 294 8.03 3.03 -17.80
C ILE A 294 6.68 3.68 -17.59
N GLY A 295 5.75 2.94 -16.99
CA GLY A 295 4.40 3.43 -16.78
C GLY A 295 3.38 2.35 -16.48
N LEU A 296 2.11 2.67 -16.75
CA LEU A 296 0.98 1.78 -16.58
C LEU A 296 0.39 1.41 -17.93
N VAL A 297 -0.01 0.16 -18.07
CA VAL A 297 -0.59 -0.34 -19.32
C VAL A 297 -1.92 -1.03 -19.02
N LYS A 298 -2.98 -0.60 -19.70
CA LYS A 298 -4.25 -1.30 -19.75
C LYS A 298 -4.25 -2.23 -20.96
N CYS A 299 -4.25 -3.55 -20.73
CA CYS A 299 -4.13 -4.54 -21.78
C CYS A 299 -4.89 -5.83 -21.49
N ASP A 300 -5.04 -6.64 -22.56
CA ASP A 300 -5.49 -8.01 -22.49
C ASP A 300 -4.26 -8.91 -22.54
N VAL A 301 -4.20 -9.91 -21.66
CA VAL A 301 -3.07 -10.84 -21.60
C VAL A 301 -3.52 -12.29 -21.58
N LYS A 302 -2.70 -13.15 -22.19
CA LYS A 302 -2.85 -14.59 -22.26
C LYS A 302 -1.66 -15.26 -21.58
N PRO A 303 -1.84 -15.84 -20.37
CA PRO A 303 -0.76 -16.55 -19.68
C PRO A 303 -0.43 -17.90 -20.33
N PRO A 304 0.82 -18.38 -20.27
CA PRO A 304 1.16 -19.76 -20.57
C PRO A 304 0.44 -20.69 -19.59
N LYS A 305 -0.14 -21.80 -20.08
CA LYS A 305 -1.02 -22.64 -19.25
C LYS A 305 -0.28 -23.62 -18.34
N ASP A 306 1.02 -23.82 -18.55
CA ASP A 306 1.90 -24.72 -17.80
C ASP A 306 2.78 -24.04 -16.73
N LEU A 307 2.62 -22.74 -16.54
CA LEU A 307 3.40 -21.98 -15.57
C LEU A 307 2.88 -22.22 -14.13
N TYR A 308 3.62 -22.96 -13.32
CA TYR A 308 3.22 -23.29 -11.95
C TYR A 308 3.11 -22.08 -11.01
N ILE A 309 3.94 -21.07 -11.23
CA ILE A 309 3.96 -19.81 -10.46
C ILE A 309 3.60 -18.65 -11.41
N PRO A 310 2.33 -18.25 -11.48
CA PRO A 310 1.90 -17.12 -12.32
C PRO A 310 2.55 -15.80 -11.89
N VAL A 311 2.78 -14.88 -12.83
CA VAL A 311 3.43 -13.57 -12.57
C VAL A 311 2.41 -12.52 -12.15
N LEU A 312 1.40 -12.29 -12.98
CA LEU A 312 0.51 -11.14 -12.87
C LEU A 312 -0.59 -11.32 -11.81
N PRO A 313 -0.78 -10.33 -10.93
CA PRO A 313 -1.88 -10.32 -9.98
C PRO A 313 -3.21 -9.94 -10.64
N ASP A 314 -4.32 -10.49 -10.11
CA ASP A 314 -5.69 -10.07 -10.41
C ASP A 314 -6.51 -9.92 -9.10
N ASN A 315 -7.28 -8.87 -9.00
CA ASN A 315 -8.13 -8.58 -7.83
C ASN A 315 -9.63 -8.45 -8.17
N SER A 316 -10.06 -8.90 -9.34
CA SER A 316 -11.42 -8.74 -9.86
C SER A 316 -12.51 -9.26 -8.93
N ASN A 317 -12.22 -10.29 -8.16
CA ASN A 317 -13.17 -10.94 -7.25
C ASN A 317 -13.02 -10.48 -5.78
N GLY A 318 -12.40 -9.33 -5.55
CA GLY A 318 -12.14 -8.80 -4.20
C GLY A 318 -11.05 -9.54 -3.42
N LYS A 319 -10.38 -10.52 -4.05
CA LYS A 319 -9.23 -11.24 -3.52
C LYS A 319 -8.07 -11.15 -4.50
N LEU A 320 -6.88 -10.94 -3.97
CA LEU A 320 -5.67 -10.96 -4.78
C LEU A 320 -5.36 -12.41 -5.19
N LEU A 321 -5.40 -12.69 -6.48
CA LEU A 321 -5.18 -13.99 -7.10
C LEU A 321 -4.00 -13.92 -8.07
N PHE A 322 -3.36 -15.08 -8.28
CA PHE A 322 -2.36 -15.29 -9.32
C PHE A 322 -2.78 -16.55 -10.09
N HIS A 323 -3.28 -16.38 -11.31
CA HIS A 323 -3.90 -17.44 -12.09
C HIS A 323 -3.46 -17.40 -13.55
N LEU A 324 -3.83 -18.45 -14.31
CA LEU A 324 -3.49 -18.60 -15.73
C LEU A 324 -4.70 -18.49 -16.66
N ASN A 325 -5.83 -17.98 -16.16
CA ASN A 325 -6.95 -17.62 -17.04
C ASN A 325 -6.59 -16.36 -17.83
N ASP A 326 -7.14 -16.22 -19.03
CA ASP A 326 -7.01 -15.01 -19.82
C ASP A 326 -7.58 -13.81 -19.06
N MET A 327 -6.91 -12.68 -19.13
CA MET A 327 -7.28 -11.45 -18.41
C MET A 327 -7.52 -10.32 -19.39
N TYR A 328 -8.65 -9.64 -19.25
CA TYR A 328 -9.09 -8.61 -20.17
C TYR A 328 -9.21 -7.26 -19.51
N GLU A 329 -8.78 -6.20 -20.21
CA GLU A 329 -8.85 -4.80 -19.76
C GLU A 329 -8.26 -4.51 -18.38
N LYS A 330 -7.21 -5.25 -18.00
CA LYS A 330 -6.53 -5.05 -16.70
C LYS A 330 -5.40 -4.06 -16.82
N ILE A 331 -5.02 -3.50 -15.67
CA ILE A 331 -3.97 -2.49 -15.59
C ILE A 331 -2.83 -3.02 -14.72
N TRP A 332 -1.61 -2.97 -15.27
CA TRP A 332 -0.39 -3.34 -14.55
C TRP A 332 0.72 -2.32 -14.77
N ALA A 333 1.67 -2.30 -13.85
CA ALA A 333 2.93 -1.60 -14.01
C ALA A 333 3.82 -2.30 -15.04
N SER A 334 4.57 -1.51 -15.82
CA SER A 334 5.49 -2.04 -16.85
C SER A 334 6.50 -3.03 -16.30
N VAL A 335 6.96 -2.85 -15.05
CA VAL A 335 7.92 -3.74 -14.39
C VAL A 335 7.39 -5.17 -14.19
N GLU A 336 6.10 -5.34 -13.94
CA GLU A 336 5.47 -6.67 -13.84
C GLU A 336 5.19 -7.26 -15.22
N LEU A 337 4.72 -6.45 -16.16
CA LEU A 337 4.48 -6.89 -17.54
C LEU A 337 5.76 -7.35 -18.23
N LYS A 338 6.90 -6.70 -17.94
CA LYS A 338 8.20 -7.13 -18.45
C LYS A 338 8.51 -8.57 -18.00
N VAL A 339 8.38 -8.86 -16.71
CA VAL A 339 8.62 -10.22 -16.18
C VAL A 339 7.58 -11.20 -16.73
N ALA A 340 6.34 -10.80 -16.93
CA ALA A 340 5.32 -11.64 -17.52
C ALA A 340 5.69 -12.02 -18.98
N LEU A 341 6.10 -11.05 -19.79
CA LEU A 341 6.56 -11.30 -21.17
C LEU A 341 7.79 -12.23 -21.21
N GLU A 342 8.77 -12.03 -20.30
CA GLU A 342 9.92 -12.92 -20.14
C GLU A 342 9.50 -14.36 -19.79
N LYS A 343 8.34 -14.56 -19.17
CA LYS A 343 7.75 -15.85 -18.78
C LYS A 343 6.73 -16.39 -19.80
N GLY A 344 6.68 -15.82 -20.99
CA GLY A 344 5.85 -16.32 -22.08
C GLY A 344 4.39 -15.88 -22.05
N TYR A 345 4.05 -14.83 -21.29
CA TYR A 345 2.75 -14.19 -21.45
C TYR A 345 2.67 -13.48 -22.80
N GLU A 346 1.51 -13.55 -23.43
CA GLU A 346 1.20 -12.82 -24.66
C GLU A 346 0.29 -11.62 -24.33
N ILE A 347 0.71 -10.40 -24.71
CA ILE A 347 -0.18 -9.24 -24.72
C ILE A 347 -0.93 -9.25 -26.03
N THR A 348 -2.22 -9.60 -25.99
CA THR A 348 -3.05 -9.74 -27.19
C THR A 348 -3.61 -8.41 -27.67
N LYS A 349 -3.80 -7.45 -26.75
CA LYS A 349 -4.28 -6.11 -27.06
C LYS A 349 -3.82 -5.10 -26.03
N ILE A 350 -3.32 -3.96 -26.46
CA ILE A 350 -3.08 -2.79 -25.61
C ILE A 350 -4.23 -1.80 -25.83
N HIS A 351 -4.97 -1.49 -24.78
CA HIS A 351 -6.08 -0.54 -24.82
C HIS A 351 -5.62 0.89 -24.60
N SER A 352 -4.74 1.09 -23.60
CA SER A 352 -4.08 2.37 -23.35
C SER A 352 -2.79 2.19 -22.56
N ALA A 353 -1.85 3.11 -22.74
CA ALA A 353 -0.62 3.16 -21.99
C ALA A 353 -0.32 4.58 -21.57
N VAL A 354 0.16 4.73 -20.33
CA VAL A 354 0.55 6.01 -19.73
C VAL A 354 2.01 5.94 -19.37
N ALA A 355 2.82 6.75 -20.03
CA ALA A 355 4.25 6.87 -19.81
C ALA A 355 4.58 7.94 -18.76
N TYR A 356 5.63 7.69 -18.01
CA TYR A 356 6.21 8.60 -17.02
C TYR A 356 7.70 8.77 -17.24
N LYS A 357 8.31 9.69 -16.50
CA LYS A 357 9.76 9.78 -16.39
C LYS A 357 10.26 8.72 -15.41
N ARG A 358 11.32 8.00 -15.80
CA ARG A 358 12.00 7.04 -14.92
C ARG A 358 12.85 7.75 -13.88
N PHE A 359 12.75 7.31 -12.63
CA PHE A 359 13.60 7.76 -11.54
C PHE A 359 13.99 6.56 -10.66
N LYS A 360 15.28 6.27 -10.59
CA LYS A 360 15.80 5.16 -9.79
C LYS A 360 16.01 5.59 -8.34
N GLY A 361 15.52 4.80 -7.39
CA GLY A 361 15.74 5.03 -5.96
C GLY A 361 15.06 6.30 -5.44
N LEU A 362 13.79 6.52 -5.80
CA LEU A 362 13.03 7.74 -5.46
C LEU A 362 13.10 8.13 -3.98
N MET A 363 13.13 7.14 -3.08
CA MET A 363 13.11 7.36 -1.63
C MET A 363 14.45 6.96 -0.98
N LYS A 364 15.54 6.91 -1.75
CA LYS A 364 16.83 6.40 -1.28
C LYS A 364 17.33 7.14 -0.04
N ASP A 365 17.39 8.46 -0.08
CA ASP A 365 17.95 9.26 1.02
C ASP A 365 17.06 9.19 2.28
N TYR A 366 15.73 9.08 2.10
CA TYR A 366 14.81 8.82 3.20
C TYR A 366 15.06 7.46 3.85
N VAL A 367 15.20 6.41 3.03
CA VAL A 367 15.46 5.05 3.52
C VAL A 367 16.82 4.99 4.20
N GLU A 368 17.83 5.63 3.65
CA GLU A 368 19.19 5.72 4.20
C GLU A 368 19.17 6.28 5.62
N ASN A 369 18.51 7.42 5.83
CA ASN A 369 18.41 8.06 7.15
C ASN A 369 17.77 7.13 8.20
N PHE A 370 16.67 6.44 7.86
CA PHE A 370 15.99 5.58 8.82
C PHE A 370 16.59 4.19 8.96
N ILE A 371 17.32 3.67 7.95
CA ILE A 371 18.13 2.45 8.06
C ILE A 371 19.31 2.70 8.99
N GLN A 372 20.01 3.82 8.85
CA GLN A 372 21.08 4.20 9.77
C GLN A 372 20.55 4.23 11.21
N MET A 373 19.45 4.92 11.47
CA MET A 373 18.81 4.97 12.78
C MET A 373 18.44 3.57 13.31
N LYS A 374 17.92 2.68 12.44
CA LYS A 374 17.59 1.30 12.82
C LYS A 374 18.83 0.51 13.24
N ILE A 375 19.94 0.66 12.53
CA ILE A 375 21.21 -0.04 12.78
C ILE A 375 21.85 0.49 14.06
N GLU A 376 21.96 1.81 14.25
CA GLU A 376 22.46 2.45 15.46
C GLU A 376 21.72 1.99 16.73
N ASN A 377 20.47 1.57 16.61
CA ASN A 377 19.65 1.11 17.75
C ASN A 377 19.47 -0.43 17.78
N SER A 378 20.32 -1.19 17.09
CA SER A 378 20.26 -2.66 17.01
C SER A 378 21.23 -3.38 17.96
N GLY A 379 22.04 -2.65 18.73
CA GLY A 379 22.94 -3.21 19.74
C GLY A 379 24.13 -3.99 19.16
N ILE A 380 24.63 -3.58 18.00
CA ILE A 380 25.86 -4.12 17.41
C ILE A 380 27.02 -3.80 18.36
N LYS A 381 27.89 -4.77 18.64
CA LYS A 381 28.92 -4.62 19.66
C LYS A 381 30.36 -4.73 19.17
N THR A 382 30.53 -5.24 17.95
CA THR A 382 31.87 -5.52 17.43
C THR A 382 32.20 -4.66 16.22
N GLN A 383 33.47 -4.29 16.06
CA GLN A 383 33.95 -3.54 14.91
C GLN A 383 33.72 -4.33 13.60
N THR A 384 33.94 -5.64 13.61
CA THR A 384 33.73 -6.50 12.45
C THR A 384 32.29 -6.44 11.93
N GLU A 385 31.31 -6.52 12.84
CA GLU A 385 29.88 -6.39 12.44
C GLU A 385 29.58 -4.99 11.87
N CYS A 386 30.17 -3.94 12.44
CA CYS A 386 30.02 -2.58 11.90
C CYS A 386 30.65 -2.47 10.51
N ASP A 387 31.83 -3.02 10.30
CA ASP A 387 32.52 -2.98 9.01
C ASP A 387 31.73 -3.74 7.93
N GLU A 388 31.20 -4.92 8.24
CA GLU A 388 30.33 -5.68 7.34
C GLU A 388 29.07 -4.89 6.93
N VAL A 389 28.44 -4.22 7.91
CA VAL A 389 27.26 -3.38 7.67
C VAL A 389 27.59 -2.16 6.82
N ASN A 390 28.71 -1.47 7.12
CA ASN A 390 29.17 -0.31 6.38
C ASN A 390 29.52 -0.68 4.93
N ASP A 391 30.29 -1.74 4.73
CA ASP A 391 30.70 -2.23 3.41
C ASP A 391 29.49 -2.63 2.57
N TYR A 392 28.53 -3.31 3.18
CA TYR A 392 27.31 -3.71 2.49
C TYR A 392 26.50 -2.50 2.01
N HIS A 393 26.26 -1.52 2.89
CA HIS A 393 25.47 -0.35 2.53
C HIS A 393 26.21 0.59 1.57
N ALA A 394 27.54 0.66 1.66
CA ALA A 394 28.38 1.36 0.68
C ALA A 394 28.26 0.74 -0.73
N ARG A 395 28.19 -0.61 -0.85
CA ARG A 395 27.92 -1.29 -2.14
C ARG A 395 26.55 -0.95 -2.71
N LEU A 396 25.56 -0.70 -1.87
CA LEU A 396 24.23 -0.20 -2.29
C LEU A 396 24.25 1.30 -2.66
N GLY A 397 25.41 1.97 -2.50
CA GLY A 397 25.60 3.39 -2.75
C GLY A 397 24.99 4.29 -1.67
N PHE A 398 24.83 3.79 -0.44
CA PHE A 398 24.43 4.60 0.72
C PHE A 398 25.65 5.33 1.29
N ASN A 399 25.39 6.55 1.78
CA ASN A 399 26.41 7.39 2.41
C ASN A 399 25.80 7.99 3.68
N PHE A 400 25.90 7.27 4.78
CA PHE A 400 25.28 7.65 6.04
C PHE A 400 25.70 9.04 6.51
N ALA A 401 24.74 9.90 6.81
CA ALA A 401 24.98 11.31 7.14
C ALA A 401 25.85 11.48 8.41
N GLY A 402 25.82 10.52 9.34
CA GLY A 402 26.69 10.47 10.52
C GLY A 402 28.07 9.88 10.28
N GLY A 403 28.41 9.50 9.03
CA GLY A 403 29.62 8.74 8.70
C GLY A 403 29.47 7.23 8.92
N LEU A 404 30.60 6.51 8.92
CA LEU A 404 30.58 5.07 9.15
C LEU A 404 30.09 4.73 10.56
N ILE A 405 29.23 3.72 10.65
CA ILE A 405 28.73 3.21 11.92
C ILE A 405 29.86 2.54 12.68
N LYS A 406 30.02 2.88 13.96
CA LYS A 406 31.01 2.33 14.87
C LYS A 406 30.33 1.72 16.10
N PRO A 407 30.99 0.79 16.82
CA PRO A 407 30.40 0.17 18.01
C PRO A 407 29.97 1.18 19.10
N GLU A 408 30.71 2.28 19.24
CA GLU A 408 30.38 3.36 20.20
C GLU A 408 29.12 4.15 19.82
N ASP A 409 28.72 4.16 18.54
CA ASP A 409 27.55 4.85 18.03
C ASP A 409 26.30 3.98 18.16
N THR A 410 26.44 2.70 18.55
CA THR A 410 25.33 1.75 18.63
C THR A 410 24.82 1.56 20.06
N ALA A 411 23.52 1.44 20.19
CA ALA A 411 22.85 1.12 21.45
C ALA A 411 21.83 0.01 21.25
N ASP A 412 21.60 -0.80 22.26
CA ASP A 412 20.45 -1.72 22.24
C ASP A 412 19.20 -0.96 22.72
N ASN A 413 18.49 -0.35 21.77
CA ASN A 413 17.26 0.41 22.03
C ASN A 413 16.11 -0.10 21.15
N PRO A 414 15.38 -1.14 21.61
CA PRO A 414 14.27 -1.73 20.84
C PRO A 414 13.17 -0.71 20.49
N GLY A 415 12.96 0.30 21.34
CA GLY A 415 11.96 1.35 21.10
C GLY A 415 12.31 2.22 19.90
N LEU A 416 13.50 2.79 19.85
CA LEU A 416 13.97 3.61 18.72
C LEU A 416 14.14 2.77 17.44
N ARG A 417 14.63 1.54 17.58
CA ARG A 417 14.70 0.58 16.47
C ARG A 417 13.31 0.34 15.85
N GLN A 418 12.28 0.19 16.70
CA GLN A 418 10.90 0.00 16.24
C GLN A 418 10.34 1.27 15.58
N VAL A 419 10.64 2.46 16.11
CA VAL A 419 10.26 3.73 15.48
C VAL A 419 10.86 3.83 14.08
N ALA A 420 12.15 3.57 13.92
CA ALA A 420 12.83 3.59 12.63
C ALA A 420 12.19 2.58 11.64
N LYS A 421 11.91 1.35 12.10
CA LYS A 421 11.21 0.33 11.31
C LYS A 421 9.81 0.80 10.88
N ASN A 422 9.08 1.44 11.77
CA ASN A 422 7.76 1.96 11.46
C ASN A 422 7.83 3.11 10.44
N CYS A 423 8.80 4.02 10.54
CA CYS A 423 9.02 5.07 9.54
C CYS A 423 9.33 4.49 8.16
N LEU A 424 10.21 3.50 8.08
CA LEU A 424 10.56 2.81 6.84
C LEU A 424 9.34 2.17 6.15
N ASN A 425 8.42 1.60 6.92
CA ASN A 425 7.27 0.88 6.38
C ASN A 425 6.03 1.75 6.14
N SER A 426 5.95 2.95 6.73
CA SER A 426 4.72 3.76 6.71
C SER A 426 4.63 4.72 5.51
N LEU A 427 5.76 5.13 4.93
CA LEU A 427 5.80 6.16 3.89
C LEU A 427 5.04 5.76 2.63
N TRP A 428 5.35 4.62 2.05
CA TRP A 428 4.81 4.20 0.76
C TRP A 428 3.28 4.07 0.75
N GLY A 429 2.73 3.57 1.85
CA GLY A 429 1.27 3.41 2.01
C GLY A 429 0.52 4.73 1.99
N LYS A 430 1.18 5.82 2.40
CA LYS A 430 0.58 7.16 2.38
C LYS A 430 0.36 7.67 0.96
N PHE A 431 1.22 7.32 0.00
CA PHE A 431 1.00 7.64 -1.41
C PHE A 431 -0.26 6.99 -1.98
N GLY A 432 -0.59 5.77 -1.53
CA GLY A 432 -1.77 5.03 -1.95
C GLY A 432 -3.00 5.23 -1.05
N GLN A 433 -3.04 6.24 -0.21
CA GLN A 433 -4.17 6.50 0.67
C GLN A 433 -5.45 6.73 -0.13
N ARG A 434 -6.55 6.10 0.27
CA ARG A 434 -7.87 6.40 -0.29
C ARG A 434 -8.38 7.70 0.31
N CYS A 435 -8.80 8.59 -0.57
CA CYS A 435 -9.58 9.78 -0.25
C CYS A 435 -11.09 9.51 -0.42
N GLY A 436 -11.95 10.47 -0.08
CA GLY A 436 -13.40 10.31 -0.21
C GLY A 436 -13.98 9.24 0.71
N LYS A 437 -13.40 9.07 1.90
CA LYS A 437 -14.01 8.28 2.97
C LYS A 437 -15.14 9.08 3.60
N ASN A 438 -16.02 8.36 4.31
CA ASN A 438 -17.00 9.05 5.15
C ASN A 438 -16.29 9.94 6.15
N GLU A 439 -16.72 11.18 6.20
CA GLU A 439 -16.30 12.17 7.20
C GLU A 439 -17.36 12.25 8.29
N TYR A 440 -16.94 12.66 9.49
CA TYR A 440 -17.79 12.76 10.66
C TYR A 440 -17.56 14.10 11.31
N ASP A 441 -18.63 14.90 11.42
CA ASP A 441 -18.64 16.17 12.15
C ASP A 441 -19.65 16.13 13.27
N PHE A 442 -19.35 16.82 14.38
CA PHE A 442 -20.24 16.94 15.50
C PHE A 442 -20.75 18.38 15.62
N PHE A 443 -22.06 18.53 15.64
CA PHE A 443 -22.73 19.81 15.70
C PHE A 443 -23.46 19.97 17.02
N PHE A 444 -23.20 21.09 17.69
CA PHE A 444 -23.88 21.52 18.93
C PHE A 444 -24.86 22.66 18.68
N ASP A 445 -24.94 23.13 17.43
CA ASP A 445 -25.86 24.17 16.98
C ASP A 445 -26.61 23.70 15.73
N TYR A 446 -27.94 23.84 15.77
CA TYR A 446 -28.83 23.44 14.69
C TYR A 446 -28.55 24.20 13.37
N ASN A 447 -28.30 25.53 13.48
CA ASN A 447 -28.06 26.34 12.29
C ASN A 447 -26.75 25.96 11.58
N ALA A 448 -25.73 25.60 12.36
CA ALA A 448 -24.48 25.11 11.80
C ALA A 448 -24.66 23.78 11.05
N LEU A 449 -25.44 22.84 11.61
CA LEU A 449 -25.79 21.59 10.98
C LEU A 449 -26.58 21.81 9.67
N VAL A 450 -27.62 22.66 9.71
CA VAL A 450 -28.46 22.98 8.54
C VAL A 450 -27.61 23.63 7.45
N LYS A 451 -26.71 24.56 7.82
CA LYS A 451 -25.79 25.20 6.87
C LYS A 451 -24.86 24.19 6.21
N GLN A 452 -24.35 23.20 6.95
CA GLN A 452 -23.49 22.16 6.40
C GLN A 452 -24.26 21.26 5.42
N ILE A 453 -25.52 20.91 5.72
CA ILE A 453 -26.31 20.01 4.87
C ILE A 453 -26.88 20.73 3.65
N ILE A 454 -27.46 21.92 3.83
CA ILE A 454 -28.25 22.61 2.78
C ILE A 454 -27.34 23.49 1.90
N ASN A 455 -26.40 24.20 2.51
CA ASN A 455 -25.57 25.18 1.80
C ASN A 455 -24.22 24.65 1.34
N ASN A 456 -23.91 23.38 1.60
CA ASN A 456 -22.67 22.77 1.18
C ASN A 456 -22.89 21.83 -0.02
N ASP A 457 -22.83 22.41 -1.22
CA ASP A 457 -22.98 21.66 -2.48
C ASP A 457 -21.92 20.56 -2.69
N LYS A 458 -20.89 20.51 -1.84
CA LYS A 458 -19.80 19.56 -1.95
C LYS A 458 -20.13 18.19 -1.35
N ILE A 459 -21.12 18.10 -0.49
CA ILE A 459 -21.43 16.86 0.21
C ILE A 459 -22.52 16.05 -0.49
N CYS A 460 -22.44 14.74 -0.33
CA CYS A 460 -23.46 13.76 -0.73
C CYS A 460 -23.51 12.62 0.29
N ASP A 461 -24.50 11.73 0.14
CA ASP A 461 -24.65 10.53 0.97
C ASP A 461 -24.51 10.82 2.46
N TYR A 462 -25.23 11.83 2.96
CA TYR A 462 -25.16 12.20 4.36
C TYR A 462 -26.19 11.46 5.20
N HIS A 463 -25.80 11.16 6.43
CA HIS A 463 -26.63 10.60 7.48
C HIS A 463 -26.34 11.33 8.79
N TRP A 464 -27.33 11.61 9.58
CA TRP A 464 -27.15 12.27 10.87
C TRP A 464 -27.86 11.52 11.99
N ASP A 465 -27.28 11.57 13.19
CA ASP A 465 -27.81 10.94 14.38
C ASP A 465 -27.67 11.87 15.58
N ILE A 466 -28.66 11.83 16.49
CA ILE A 466 -28.57 12.52 17.78
C ILE A 466 -27.76 11.63 18.71
N VAL A 467 -26.58 12.11 19.10
CA VAL A 467 -25.62 11.35 19.93
C VAL A 467 -25.53 11.89 21.38
N GLY A 468 -26.31 12.91 21.70
CA GLY A 468 -26.40 13.51 23.04
C GLY A 468 -27.52 14.53 23.11
N GLU A 469 -27.80 15.07 24.32
CA GLU A 469 -28.87 16.05 24.52
C GLU A 469 -28.76 17.28 23.62
N ASN A 470 -27.53 17.71 23.31
CA ASN A 470 -27.26 18.88 22.47
C ASN A 470 -26.18 18.58 21.40
N CYS A 471 -26.07 17.35 20.94
CA CYS A 471 -25.03 16.97 19.98
C CYS A 471 -25.62 16.08 18.86
N VAL A 472 -25.38 16.48 17.62
CA VAL A 472 -25.72 15.72 16.42
C VAL A 472 -24.43 15.33 15.69
N GLU A 473 -24.24 14.03 15.42
CA GLU A 473 -23.21 13.49 14.54
C GLU A 473 -23.73 13.53 13.12
N LEU A 474 -22.98 14.18 12.24
CA LEU A 474 -23.22 14.15 10.78
C LEU A 474 -22.14 13.30 10.12
N GLN A 475 -22.54 12.21 9.48
CA GLN A 475 -21.71 11.42 8.60
C GLN A 475 -22.01 11.80 7.15
N TYR A 476 -20.99 12.10 6.36
CA TYR A 476 -21.17 12.48 4.96
C TYR A 476 -19.97 12.06 4.11
N LYS A 477 -20.18 12.13 2.79
CA LYS A 477 -19.10 12.05 1.79
C LYS A 477 -19.04 13.34 1.00
N GLU A 478 -17.88 13.74 0.59
CA GLU A 478 -17.75 14.73 -0.46
C GLU A 478 -18.07 14.10 -1.82
N LYS A 479 -18.71 14.87 -2.72
CA LYS A 479 -18.96 14.44 -4.09
C LYS A 479 -17.64 14.19 -4.81
N GLU A 480 -17.56 13.14 -5.62
CA GLU A 480 -16.31 12.74 -6.31
C GLU A 480 -15.75 13.84 -7.20
N ASP A 481 -16.60 14.70 -7.75
CA ASP A 481 -16.22 15.81 -8.62
C ASP A 481 -15.83 17.10 -7.87
N MET A 482 -16.23 17.22 -6.60
CA MET A 482 -15.95 18.36 -5.72
C MET A 482 -14.79 18.12 -4.74
N PHE A 483 -14.33 16.93 -4.70
CA PHE A 483 -13.38 16.45 -3.74
C PHE A 483 -11.95 16.87 -4.16
N ILE A 484 -11.28 17.62 -3.30
CA ILE A 484 -9.89 18.00 -3.48
C ILE A 484 -9.03 16.90 -2.87
N GLU A 485 -8.43 16.09 -3.73
CA GLU A 485 -7.46 15.11 -3.26
C GLU A 485 -6.26 15.81 -2.63
N SER A 486 -5.76 15.18 -1.58
CA SER A 486 -4.56 15.65 -0.92
C SER A 486 -3.36 15.63 -1.89
N ASP A 487 -2.59 16.71 -1.92
CA ASP A 487 -1.34 16.81 -2.70
C ASP A 487 -0.28 15.76 -2.35
N TYR A 488 -0.54 14.96 -1.31
CA TYR A 488 0.36 13.91 -0.83
C TYR A 488 0.14 12.56 -1.51
N ILE A 489 -0.90 12.41 -2.31
CA ILE A 489 -1.27 11.14 -2.93
C ILE A 489 -0.61 11.02 -4.28
N SER A 490 0.01 9.87 -4.51
CA SER A 490 0.51 9.45 -5.81
C SER A 490 0.31 7.94 -5.95
N GLU A 491 -0.82 7.55 -6.51
CA GLU A 491 -1.17 6.15 -6.66
C GLU A 491 -0.11 5.40 -7.48
N VAL A 492 0.43 6.02 -8.52
CA VAL A 492 1.49 5.41 -9.35
C VAL A 492 2.73 5.08 -8.52
N THR A 493 3.13 5.95 -7.58
CA THR A 493 4.25 5.68 -6.68
C THR A 493 3.96 4.45 -5.79
N ALA A 494 2.74 4.34 -5.24
CA ALA A 494 2.34 3.18 -4.46
C ALA A 494 2.25 1.90 -5.30
N VAL A 495 1.77 2.00 -6.55
CA VAL A 495 1.72 0.89 -7.52
C VAL A 495 3.12 0.36 -7.77
N PHE A 496 4.09 1.24 -8.10
CA PHE A 496 5.47 0.83 -8.36
C PHE A 496 6.14 0.22 -7.13
N THR A 497 5.85 0.71 -5.92
CA THR A 497 6.35 0.09 -4.67
C THR A 497 5.89 -1.36 -4.55
N THR A 498 4.59 -1.60 -4.69
CA THR A 498 4.05 -2.97 -4.52
C THR A 498 4.37 -3.88 -5.70
N ALA A 499 4.45 -3.35 -6.91
CA ALA A 499 4.82 -4.08 -8.12
C ALA A 499 6.29 -4.55 -8.07
N ASN A 500 7.22 -3.64 -7.76
CA ASN A 500 8.63 -3.98 -7.59
C ASN A 500 8.84 -5.01 -6.47
N ALA A 501 8.12 -4.88 -5.35
CA ALA A 501 8.19 -5.87 -4.27
C ALA A 501 7.70 -7.25 -4.72
N ARG A 502 6.59 -7.33 -5.48
CA ARG A 502 6.10 -8.60 -6.05
C ARG A 502 7.09 -9.19 -7.05
N VAL A 503 7.73 -8.36 -7.87
CA VAL A 503 8.77 -8.79 -8.82
C VAL A 503 9.97 -9.38 -8.09
N ARG A 504 10.44 -8.74 -7.00
CA ARG A 504 11.57 -9.27 -6.20
C ARG A 504 11.21 -10.61 -5.57
N LEU A 505 10.03 -10.72 -4.97
CA LEU A 505 9.55 -12.00 -4.42
C LEU A 505 9.41 -13.06 -5.52
N TYR A 506 8.87 -12.69 -6.69
CA TYR A 506 8.72 -13.60 -7.83
C TYR A 506 10.07 -14.16 -8.29
N ARG A 507 11.10 -13.34 -8.38
CA ARG A 507 12.46 -13.78 -8.76
C ARG A 507 13.02 -14.86 -7.82
N MET A 508 12.72 -14.75 -6.51
CA MET A 508 13.07 -15.79 -5.55
C MET A 508 12.26 -17.09 -5.79
N LEU A 509 10.94 -16.95 -5.99
CA LEU A 509 10.08 -18.09 -6.28
C LEU A 509 10.46 -18.79 -7.58
N ASP A 510 10.82 -18.03 -8.61
CA ASP A 510 11.22 -18.52 -9.93
C ASP A 510 12.63 -19.20 -9.93
N TRP A 511 13.49 -18.80 -9.02
CA TRP A 511 14.79 -19.45 -8.82
C TRP A 511 14.65 -20.86 -8.24
N LEU A 512 13.66 -21.10 -7.40
CA LEU A 512 13.38 -22.41 -6.81
C LEU A 512 12.77 -23.36 -7.85
N ASP A 513 13.03 -24.65 -7.71
CA ASP A 513 12.23 -25.64 -8.43
C ASP A 513 10.76 -25.56 -7.95
N PRO A 514 9.76 -25.61 -8.85
CA PRO A 514 8.36 -25.53 -8.46
C PRO A 514 7.94 -26.52 -7.37
N SER A 515 8.55 -27.72 -7.31
CA SER A 515 8.27 -28.73 -6.29
C SER A 515 8.73 -28.32 -4.89
N GLN A 516 9.69 -27.38 -4.79
CA GLN A 516 10.21 -26.90 -3.52
C GLN A 516 9.29 -25.91 -2.82
N VAL A 517 8.58 -25.08 -3.57
CA VAL A 517 7.82 -23.97 -2.99
C VAL A 517 6.65 -24.47 -2.18
N ALA A 518 6.57 -24.08 -0.91
CA ALA A 518 5.49 -24.47 0.00
C ALA A 518 4.52 -23.33 0.29
N TYR A 519 5.05 -22.15 0.62
CA TYR A 519 4.24 -20.99 0.99
C TYR A 519 5.03 -19.69 0.76
N CYS A 520 4.34 -18.61 0.44
CA CYS A 520 4.93 -17.27 0.45
C CYS A 520 3.98 -16.25 1.07
N ASP A 521 4.56 -15.22 1.72
CA ASP A 521 3.79 -14.13 2.32
C ASP A 521 4.53 -12.80 2.20
N THR A 522 4.19 -12.03 1.17
CA THR A 522 4.66 -10.65 0.93
C THR A 522 6.18 -10.53 0.71
N ASP A 523 6.98 -10.90 1.68
CA ASP A 523 8.44 -10.78 1.75
C ASP A 523 9.13 -12.09 2.16
N SER A 524 8.37 -13.12 2.46
CA SER A 524 8.90 -14.39 2.94
C SER A 524 8.53 -15.57 2.05
N VAL A 525 9.40 -16.59 2.07
CA VAL A 525 9.22 -17.85 1.34
C VAL A 525 9.57 -19.04 2.23
N LEU A 526 8.64 -20.00 2.30
CA LEU A 526 8.88 -21.32 2.88
C LEU A 526 9.04 -22.33 1.75
N PHE A 527 10.13 -23.10 1.76
CA PHE A 527 10.42 -24.07 0.72
C PHE A 527 11.15 -25.30 1.26
N ILE A 528 10.88 -26.45 0.65
CA ILE A 528 11.50 -27.73 1.02
C ILE A 528 12.82 -27.91 0.27
N VAL A 529 13.82 -28.42 0.97
CA VAL A 529 15.09 -28.87 0.40
C VAL A 529 15.26 -30.35 0.68
N ASN A 530 15.40 -31.15 -0.38
CA ASN A 530 15.77 -32.55 -0.30
C ASN A 530 17.18 -32.72 -0.84
N LYS A 531 18.12 -33.18 0.02
CA LYS A 531 19.55 -33.32 -0.33
C LYS A 531 19.80 -34.29 -1.48
N ASN A 532 18.88 -35.24 -1.71
CA ASN A 532 19.00 -36.25 -2.76
C ASN A 532 18.34 -35.83 -4.09
N ASN A 533 17.67 -34.68 -4.13
CA ASN A 533 17.06 -34.17 -5.35
C ASN A 533 17.96 -33.10 -6.00
N PRO A 534 18.61 -33.38 -7.14
CA PRO A 534 19.56 -32.45 -7.76
C PRO A 534 18.91 -31.17 -8.31
N LYS A 535 17.60 -31.13 -8.46
CA LYS A 535 16.86 -29.94 -8.88
C LYS A 535 16.61 -28.98 -7.72
N HIS A 536 16.63 -29.48 -6.48
CA HIS A 536 16.39 -28.65 -5.32
C HIS A 536 17.53 -27.67 -5.08
N LYS A 537 17.17 -26.41 -4.94
CA LYS A 537 18.11 -25.34 -4.58
C LYS A 537 18.23 -25.25 -3.06
N GLU A 538 19.44 -25.01 -2.59
CA GLU A 538 19.71 -24.74 -1.18
C GLU A 538 20.37 -23.39 -1.03
N ILE A 539 20.08 -22.73 0.08
CA ILE A 539 20.65 -21.44 0.45
C ILE A 539 22.06 -21.67 1.01
N GLN A 540 23.04 -20.99 0.44
CA GLN A 540 24.36 -20.88 1.00
C GLN A 540 24.64 -19.43 1.35
N TYR A 541 25.05 -19.15 2.58
CA TYR A 541 25.49 -17.82 2.98
C TYR A 541 26.65 -17.36 2.08
N ASN A 542 26.63 -16.08 1.70
CA ASN A 542 27.56 -15.46 0.75
C ASN A 542 27.48 -16.00 -0.70
N CYS A 543 26.38 -16.62 -1.09
CA CYS A 543 26.10 -16.99 -2.46
C CYS A 543 25.26 -15.91 -3.12
N GLN A 544 25.74 -15.34 -4.22
CA GLN A 544 24.91 -14.50 -5.10
C GLN A 544 23.98 -15.42 -5.88
N LEU A 545 22.68 -15.23 -5.67
CA LEU A 545 21.67 -15.87 -6.49
C LEU A 545 21.57 -15.18 -7.87
N PRO A 546 21.09 -15.91 -8.90
CA PRO A 546 20.71 -15.28 -10.14
C PRO A 546 19.80 -14.08 -9.87
N ASN A 547 20.00 -12.98 -10.60
CA ASN A 547 19.24 -11.72 -10.44
C ASN A 547 19.62 -10.84 -9.24
N GLY A 548 20.83 -11.02 -8.66
CA GLY A 548 21.35 -10.13 -7.63
C GLY A 548 20.70 -10.29 -6.26
N ILE A 549 20.08 -11.44 -5.98
CA ILE A 549 19.58 -11.79 -4.65
C ILE A 549 20.76 -12.30 -3.83
N GLU A 550 20.95 -11.74 -2.64
CA GLU A 550 22.01 -12.13 -1.69
C GLU A 550 21.39 -12.63 -0.39
N PHE A 551 22.10 -13.51 0.31
CA PHE A 551 21.76 -13.93 1.67
C PHE A 551 22.55 -13.14 2.70
N GLY A 552 21.86 -12.64 3.73
CA GLY A 552 22.44 -11.86 4.81
C GLY A 552 21.40 -11.08 5.59
N LYS A 553 21.86 -10.15 6.44
CA LYS A 553 21.03 -9.33 7.33
C LYS A 553 20.91 -7.87 6.88
N GLY A 554 21.49 -7.53 5.73
CA GLY A 554 21.45 -6.19 5.16
C GLY A 554 20.15 -5.92 4.40
N LEU A 555 19.92 -4.65 4.09
CA LEU A 555 18.73 -4.18 3.40
C LEU A 555 18.53 -4.91 2.05
N GLY A 556 17.43 -5.64 1.91
CA GLY A 556 17.08 -6.37 0.67
C GLY A 556 17.74 -7.73 0.51
N GLN A 557 18.56 -8.15 1.45
CA GLN A 557 19.05 -9.52 1.51
C GLN A 557 17.96 -10.46 2.06
N LEU A 558 18.10 -11.75 1.75
CA LEU A 558 17.28 -12.81 2.35
C LEU A 558 17.92 -13.28 3.65
N GLU A 559 17.20 -13.18 4.75
CA GLU A 559 17.58 -13.70 6.06
C GLU A 559 16.92 -15.05 6.31
N ASP A 560 17.66 -15.99 6.86
CA ASP A 560 17.09 -17.24 7.37
C ASP A 560 16.54 -17.01 8.77
N GLU A 561 15.25 -17.21 8.96
CA GLU A 561 14.53 -17.01 10.24
C GLU A 561 15.13 -17.82 11.41
N PHE A 562 15.89 -18.86 11.12
CA PHE A 562 16.51 -19.72 12.13
C PHE A 562 18.04 -19.56 12.24
N ASP A 563 18.65 -18.61 11.55
CA ASP A 563 20.12 -18.41 11.51
C ASP A 563 20.92 -19.70 11.17
N GLY A 564 20.33 -20.61 10.40
CA GLY A 564 20.93 -21.91 10.10
C GLY A 564 20.97 -22.91 11.25
N LYS A 565 20.43 -22.55 12.44
CA LYS A 565 20.50 -23.38 13.67
C LYS A 565 19.32 -24.35 13.80
N ASP A 566 18.25 -24.13 13.07
CA ASP A 566 17.04 -24.92 13.08
C ASP A 566 16.40 -25.00 11.68
N TYR A 567 15.38 -25.80 11.51
CA TYR A 567 14.56 -25.88 10.32
C TYR A 567 13.16 -26.39 10.66
N ILE A 568 12.21 -26.16 9.78
CA ILE A 568 10.85 -26.66 9.94
C ILE A 568 10.82 -28.15 9.54
N GLU A 569 10.36 -28.99 10.47
CA GLU A 569 10.18 -30.42 10.26
C GLU A 569 8.78 -30.77 9.74
N GLU A 570 7.78 -30.02 10.18
CA GLU A 570 6.38 -30.24 9.77
C GLU A 570 5.65 -28.90 9.62
N LEU A 571 4.97 -28.71 8.49
CA LEU A 571 4.26 -27.49 8.10
C LEU A 571 2.83 -27.79 7.73
N VAL A 572 1.92 -26.97 8.25
CA VAL A 572 0.48 -26.97 7.92
C VAL A 572 0.09 -25.59 7.46
N VAL A 573 -0.57 -25.46 6.31
CA VAL A 573 -1.04 -24.19 5.76
C VAL A 573 -2.54 -24.27 5.49
N GLY A 574 -3.30 -23.43 6.17
CA GLY A 574 -4.76 -23.29 5.98
C GLY A 574 -5.13 -22.19 4.95
N GLY A 575 -4.17 -21.36 4.54
CA GLY A 575 -4.39 -20.27 3.60
C GLY A 575 -3.52 -19.05 3.89
N ALA A 576 -3.87 -17.91 3.30
CA ALA A 576 -3.12 -16.67 3.47
C ALA A 576 -3.09 -16.21 4.94
N LYS A 577 -1.89 -16.12 5.52
CA LYS A 577 -1.64 -15.74 6.93
C LYS A 577 -2.35 -16.67 7.94
N SER A 578 -2.51 -17.95 7.56
CA SER A 578 -3.07 -19.03 8.38
C SER A 578 -2.19 -20.26 8.18
N TYR A 579 -1.21 -20.46 9.06
CA TYR A 579 -0.28 -21.60 9.03
C TYR A 579 0.27 -21.94 10.41
N SER A 580 0.75 -23.16 10.55
CA SER A 580 1.45 -23.62 11.75
C SER A 580 2.60 -24.54 11.37
N TYR A 581 3.69 -24.51 12.14
CA TYR A 581 4.82 -25.38 11.90
C TYR A 581 5.48 -25.87 13.18
N LYS A 582 6.15 -27.02 13.07
CA LYS A 582 7.03 -27.58 14.10
C LYS A 582 8.47 -27.50 13.62
N THR A 583 9.38 -27.01 14.45
CA THR A 583 10.81 -26.99 14.18
C THR A 583 11.49 -28.23 14.77
N LYS A 584 12.64 -28.60 14.23
CA LYS A 584 13.38 -29.80 14.66
C LYS A 584 13.89 -29.68 16.10
N TYR A 585 14.57 -28.60 16.39
CA TYR A 585 15.30 -28.42 17.66
C TYR A 585 14.62 -27.46 18.64
N GLY A 586 13.67 -26.68 18.20
CA GLY A 586 12.94 -25.73 19.04
C GLY A 586 13.78 -24.47 19.39
N CYS A 587 14.71 -24.10 18.53
CA CYS A 587 15.61 -22.96 18.74
C CYS A 587 14.94 -21.58 18.50
N THR A 588 13.63 -21.52 18.35
CA THR A 588 12.89 -20.26 18.16
C THR A 588 12.58 -19.57 19.49
N LYS A 589 12.37 -18.24 19.45
CA LYS A 589 11.95 -17.46 20.62
C LYS A 589 10.64 -17.94 21.26
N LYS A 590 9.80 -18.65 20.48
CA LYS A 590 8.49 -19.17 20.90
C LYS A 590 8.47 -20.70 21.13
N GLY A 591 9.64 -21.35 21.07
CA GLY A 591 9.78 -22.78 21.26
C GLY A 591 9.56 -23.59 19.96
N LYS A 592 9.24 -24.86 20.09
CA LYS A 592 9.22 -25.85 18.99
C LYS A 592 8.04 -25.66 18.02
N ILE A 593 6.93 -25.13 18.47
CA ILE A 593 5.70 -24.98 17.68
C ILE A 593 5.37 -23.52 17.50
N GLN A 594 5.06 -23.15 16.26
CA GLN A 594 4.61 -21.80 15.90
C GLN A 594 3.24 -21.89 15.23
N VAL A 595 2.36 -20.96 15.60
CA VAL A 595 1.04 -20.79 15.00
C VAL A 595 0.88 -19.35 14.54
N THR A 596 0.37 -19.16 13.34
CA THR A 596 0.00 -17.85 12.77
C THR A 596 -1.43 -17.93 12.27
N GLN A 597 -2.30 -17.05 12.79
CA GLN A 597 -3.71 -17.00 12.40
C GLN A 597 -4.17 -15.57 12.22
N LYS A 598 -4.52 -15.20 11.01
CA LYS A 598 -5.02 -13.85 10.67
C LYS A 598 -6.28 -13.50 11.46
N GLY A 599 -6.25 -12.32 12.08
CA GLY A 599 -7.44 -11.70 12.70
C GLY A 599 -7.86 -12.31 14.04
N ILE A 600 -7.04 -13.19 14.62
CA ILE A 600 -7.25 -13.75 15.96
C ILE A 600 -6.01 -13.49 16.81
N THR A 601 -6.21 -13.01 18.03
CA THR A 601 -5.11 -12.93 18.98
C THR A 601 -4.87 -14.30 19.59
N LEU A 602 -3.69 -14.85 19.39
CA LEU A 602 -3.25 -16.11 20.00
C LEU A 602 -2.81 -15.77 21.43
N ASP A 603 -3.66 -16.13 22.36
CA ASP A 603 -3.46 -16.08 23.81
C ASP A 603 -3.65 -17.46 24.39
N MET A 604 -3.38 -17.65 25.68
CA MET A 604 -3.50 -18.96 26.33
C MET A 604 -4.87 -19.62 26.11
N ALA A 605 -5.94 -18.84 26.08
CA ALA A 605 -7.28 -19.38 25.86
C ALA A 605 -7.50 -19.88 24.44
N ASN A 606 -6.97 -19.16 23.43
CA ASN A 606 -7.06 -19.56 22.03
C ASN A 606 -6.01 -20.62 21.66
N ASP A 607 -4.86 -20.68 22.32
CA ASP A 607 -3.85 -21.73 22.11
C ASP A 607 -4.41 -23.14 22.42
N GLU A 608 -5.41 -23.25 23.32
CA GLU A 608 -6.11 -24.52 23.58
C GLU A 608 -6.88 -25.03 22.33
N VAL A 609 -7.42 -24.16 21.52
CA VAL A 609 -8.30 -24.51 20.38
C VAL A 609 -7.65 -24.23 19.02
N ILE A 610 -6.69 -23.32 18.93
CA ILE A 610 -5.97 -22.96 17.71
C ILE A 610 -4.51 -23.31 17.91
N ASN A 611 -4.17 -24.55 17.63
CA ASN A 611 -2.83 -25.10 17.78
C ASN A 611 -2.45 -25.91 16.53
N PHE A 612 -1.26 -26.45 16.51
CA PHE A 612 -0.77 -27.20 15.38
C PHE A 612 -1.67 -28.37 14.99
N ASP A 613 -2.13 -29.15 15.97
CA ASP A 613 -2.87 -30.38 15.71
C ASP A 613 -4.28 -30.07 15.19
N THR A 614 -4.97 -29.08 15.80
CA THR A 614 -6.30 -28.65 15.30
C THR A 614 -6.23 -28.01 13.92
N MET A 615 -5.17 -27.25 13.61
CA MET A 615 -4.95 -26.70 12.26
C MET A 615 -4.62 -27.81 11.25
N LYS A 616 -3.89 -28.84 11.67
CA LYS A 616 -3.61 -30.02 10.84
C LYS A 616 -4.92 -30.76 10.53
N ASP A 617 -5.76 -31.00 11.52
CA ASP A 617 -7.05 -31.66 11.33
C ASP A 617 -7.97 -30.86 10.40
N MET A 618 -7.99 -29.54 10.54
CA MET A 618 -8.73 -28.64 9.64
C MET A 618 -8.27 -28.77 8.17
N VAL A 619 -6.97 -28.89 7.95
CA VAL A 619 -6.41 -29.01 6.59
C VAL A 619 -6.63 -30.41 6.02
N MET A 620 -6.48 -31.47 6.84
CA MET A 620 -6.75 -32.85 6.44
C MET A 620 -8.22 -33.08 6.13
N ASN A 621 -9.11 -32.47 6.92
CA ASN A 621 -10.57 -32.52 6.79
C ASN A 621 -11.11 -31.16 6.33
N THR A 622 -11.04 -30.86 5.05
CA THR A 622 -11.32 -29.54 4.46
C THR A 622 -12.72 -28.94 4.75
N THR A 623 -13.62 -29.71 5.34
CA THR A 623 -14.96 -29.26 5.78
C THR A 623 -15.02 -28.83 7.24
N GLN A 624 -13.96 -29.11 8.01
CA GLN A 624 -13.91 -28.79 9.43
C GLN A 624 -13.54 -27.33 9.66
N SER A 625 -14.18 -26.70 10.63
CA SER A 625 -13.85 -25.35 11.08
C SER A 625 -13.40 -25.38 12.55
N ILE A 626 -12.51 -24.44 12.89
CA ILE A 626 -12.08 -24.22 14.26
C ILE A 626 -12.78 -22.97 14.78
N GLU A 627 -13.46 -23.06 15.93
CA GLU A 627 -14.05 -21.89 16.58
C GLU A 627 -13.11 -21.33 17.64
N SER A 628 -12.78 -20.04 17.52
CA SER A 628 -12.00 -19.34 18.55
C SER A 628 -12.78 -19.22 19.86
N LYS A 629 -12.07 -19.12 20.98
CA LYS A 629 -12.72 -18.80 22.27
C LYS A 629 -13.40 -17.44 22.17
N LYS A 630 -14.54 -17.32 22.84
CA LYS A 630 -15.27 -16.06 22.95
C LYS A 630 -14.44 -15.05 23.75
N ARG A 631 -14.27 -13.87 23.18
CA ARG A 631 -13.64 -12.71 23.83
C ARG A 631 -14.62 -11.56 23.89
N PHE A 632 -14.62 -10.81 24.98
CA PHE A 632 -15.34 -9.58 25.00
C PHE A 632 -14.58 -8.50 24.21
N GLN A 633 -15.33 -7.69 23.50
CA GLN A 633 -14.82 -6.53 22.77
C GLN A 633 -15.75 -5.36 23.04
N PHE A 634 -15.18 -4.20 23.25
CA PHE A 634 -15.96 -2.97 23.18
C PHE A 634 -16.33 -2.74 21.72
N LYS A 635 -17.62 -2.57 21.46
CA LYS A 635 -18.17 -2.22 20.14
C LYS A 635 -19.06 -1.02 20.27
N TRP A 636 -18.96 -0.13 19.30
CA TRP A 636 -19.95 0.89 19.08
C TRP A 636 -21.25 0.23 18.57
N ASP A 637 -22.34 0.42 19.29
CA ASP A 637 -23.66 -0.01 18.83
C ASP A 637 -24.33 1.14 18.10
N THR A 638 -24.49 0.98 16.78
CA THR A 638 -25.06 2.02 15.93
C THR A 638 -26.54 2.34 16.21
N LYS A 639 -27.24 1.46 16.92
CA LYS A 639 -28.67 1.66 17.26
C LYS A 639 -28.83 2.44 18.56
N THR A 640 -28.08 2.04 19.58
CA THR A 640 -28.17 2.70 20.91
C THR A 640 -27.21 3.88 21.05
N LYS A 641 -26.24 4.00 20.12
CA LYS A 641 -25.15 4.99 20.17
C LYS A 641 -24.29 4.90 21.44
N ASP A 642 -24.19 3.68 21.97
CA ASP A 642 -23.40 3.39 23.17
C ASP A 642 -22.22 2.46 22.86
N ILE A 643 -21.20 2.52 23.73
CA ILE A 643 -20.15 1.51 23.73
C ILE A 643 -20.68 0.31 24.53
N VAL A 644 -20.90 -0.78 23.85
CA VAL A 644 -21.39 -2.02 24.44
C VAL A 644 -20.32 -3.10 24.47
N THR A 645 -20.37 -3.96 25.47
CA THR A 645 -19.52 -5.15 25.54
C THR A 645 -20.20 -6.32 24.83
N LYS A 646 -19.56 -6.84 23.79
CA LYS A 646 -20.03 -8.03 23.06
C LYS A 646 -19.00 -9.16 23.16
N TYR A 647 -19.49 -10.40 23.38
CA TYR A 647 -18.66 -11.58 23.30
C TYR A 647 -18.66 -12.09 21.85
N VAL A 648 -17.48 -12.15 21.24
CA VAL A 648 -17.30 -12.51 19.83
C VAL A 648 -16.37 -13.72 19.72
N SER A 649 -16.79 -14.75 18.98
CA SER A 649 -15.92 -15.80 18.45
C SER A 649 -15.76 -15.65 16.94
N ARG A 650 -14.76 -16.30 16.38
CA ARG A 650 -14.51 -16.35 14.93
C ARG A 650 -14.32 -17.79 14.50
N SER A 651 -14.95 -18.15 13.39
CA SER A 651 -14.74 -19.44 12.73
C SER A 651 -13.58 -19.36 11.75
N ILE A 652 -12.65 -20.28 11.83
CA ILE A 652 -11.50 -20.43 10.97
C ILE A 652 -11.75 -21.61 10.04
N LYS A 653 -11.52 -21.41 8.74
CA LYS A 653 -11.61 -22.44 7.71
C LYS A 653 -10.38 -22.43 6.82
N SER A 654 -10.08 -23.54 6.19
CA SER A 654 -9.11 -23.53 5.09
C SER A 654 -9.63 -22.68 3.92
N THR A 655 -8.81 -21.74 3.45
CA THR A 655 -9.15 -20.80 2.35
C THR A 655 -8.30 -21.03 1.09
N ILE A 656 -7.54 -22.12 1.04
CA ILE A 656 -6.64 -22.42 -0.09
C ILE A 656 -7.43 -22.52 -1.41
N LYS A 657 -8.58 -23.22 -1.39
CA LYS A 657 -9.46 -23.41 -2.56
C LYS A 657 -10.00 -22.08 -3.15
N GLU A 658 -9.94 -21.01 -2.39
CA GLU A 658 -10.36 -19.68 -2.86
C GLU A 658 -9.32 -19.02 -3.75
N LYS A 659 -8.08 -19.51 -3.75
CA LYS A 659 -6.96 -18.97 -4.51
C LYS A 659 -6.34 -19.93 -5.52
N ARG A 660 -6.37 -21.24 -5.22
CA ARG A 660 -5.73 -22.27 -6.05
C ARG A 660 -6.55 -23.56 -6.04
N ASN A 661 -6.41 -24.37 -7.09
CA ASN A 661 -6.93 -25.74 -7.10
C ASN A 661 -6.10 -26.64 -6.18
N VAL A 662 -6.76 -27.46 -5.38
CA VAL A 662 -6.10 -28.40 -4.45
C VAL A 662 -6.08 -29.79 -5.08
N ASP A 663 -4.89 -30.41 -5.06
CA ASP A 663 -4.62 -31.76 -5.58
C ASP A 663 -3.83 -32.52 -4.50
N GLY A 664 -4.52 -33.28 -3.66
CA GLY A 664 -3.94 -33.84 -2.45
C GLY A 664 -3.47 -32.73 -1.48
N PHE A 665 -2.18 -32.70 -1.18
CA PHE A 665 -1.55 -31.63 -0.41
C PHE A 665 -0.88 -30.55 -1.26
N ASP A 666 -0.77 -30.78 -2.56
CA ASP A 666 -0.26 -29.81 -3.52
C ASP A 666 -1.38 -28.92 -4.06
N THR A 667 -1.00 -27.78 -4.62
CA THR A 667 -1.95 -26.88 -5.25
C THR A 667 -1.46 -26.44 -6.63
N LYS A 668 -2.40 -26.12 -7.51
CA LYS A 668 -2.12 -25.60 -8.86
C LYS A 668 -2.87 -24.29 -9.06
N PRO A 669 -2.30 -23.30 -9.79
CA PRO A 669 -3.04 -22.08 -10.07
C PRO A 669 -4.29 -22.38 -10.91
N PHE A 670 -5.32 -21.56 -10.77
CA PHE A 670 -6.48 -21.68 -11.65
C PHE A 670 -6.05 -21.51 -13.10
N GLY A 671 -6.60 -22.34 -13.99
CA GLY A 671 -6.26 -22.34 -15.42
C GLY A 671 -4.99 -23.14 -15.79
N PHE A 672 -4.35 -23.80 -14.82
CA PHE A 672 -3.17 -24.64 -15.08
C PHE A 672 -3.53 -25.87 -15.92
N GLN A 673 -2.73 -26.13 -16.97
CA GLN A 673 -2.83 -27.30 -17.83
C GLN A 673 -1.42 -27.85 -18.06
N LEU A 674 -1.24 -29.16 -17.88
CA LEU A 674 0.00 -29.81 -18.30
C LEU A 674 -0.02 -29.88 -19.83
N ASN A 675 1.03 -29.39 -20.46
CA ASN A 675 1.28 -29.73 -21.86
C ASN A 675 1.64 -31.22 -21.92
N ILE A 676 0.70 -32.06 -22.39
CA ILE A 676 0.88 -33.50 -22.60
C ILE A 676 1.71 -33.70 -23.87
#